data_310e888c9c791ca94c1e403da7f3c91f
#
_entry.id   310e888c9c791ca94c1e403da7f3c91f
#
_cell.length_a   1.000
_cell.length_b   1.000
_cell.length_c   1.000
_cell.angle_alpha   90.00
_cell.angle_beta   90.00
_cell.angle_gamma   90.00
#
_symmetry.space_group_name_H-M   'P 1'
#
loop_
_entity.id
_entity.type
_entity.pdbx_description
1 polymer ?
#
loop_
_entity_poly.entity_id
_entity_poly.type
_entity_poly.pdbx_seq_one_letter_code
_entity_poly.pdbx_strand_id
1 'polypeptide(L)'
;MGGGTWIYLGTFGFNAGRNNECKVVLSNLSSKVGRIITADAVKIGGGMGNIARGEVSGYPRFCEAARYWLQWAGIPDSVYSESNGKNDYTDDYKCRGIWVNYLSGGSAVNPTEKGLNIPVNMAFAFHSDAGTTLNDSIIGTLGIYYTNAYNEKFANGASRYLSHDLTDLIQSNIVRDVRTLYEPQWTRRGKWNQSYYEARVPRVPTMLLELLSHQNFADMRYGLDPRFRFTVSRAIYKGMLQFLCSQYNMDYVVQPLPVDHMALRMTSENEVELTWQPVADALEPTAVAEKYIVYTRIGDGDFDNGVLVDGNSYRTTLPAGMVCSYKVTAVNKGGESFPSEILSAGRAFNSKGTVLVINGFDRISAPADFTAPAPADTLLAGFLDEQDHGVPYIHDISYIGKMKEYRRSIPWMDDDASGFGDSYGNYETQVIAGNTFDYPAIHGAAILKAGYSFVSVSNESLSPVGKGEKNIPVDMREYRYVDLILGKQCQTKMGRGGVKPLEFKTFSKPMQEAIAAYCKQGGNIFVSGAFVGTDLWDNRLATADEADKKFAMEVLKYKWRVGQAATMGKVKSVASPFPALSGNYTYHNELNADSYVVESPDAIEPATKDAHTVMRYSENNLSAGVAYQGDYKTFVLGFPFESIRTDSEREALMNAVLTFFNDNK
;
A
#
# COMPACT_ATOMS: atom_id res chain seq x y z
N MET A 1 -17.29 36.78 -8.34
CA MET A 1 -16.25 35.82 -7.99
C MET A 1 -15.42 36.43 -6.88
N GLY A 2 -15.21 35.67 -5.84
CA GLY A 2 -14.67 36.17 -4.60
C GLY A 2 -13.27 36.73 -4.70
N GLY A 3 -13.09 37.98 -4.28
CA GLY A 3 -11.79 38.50 -3.90
C GLY A 3 -11.28 37.75 -2.66
N GLY A 4 -9.97 37.74 -2.46
CA GLY A 4 -9.35 37.11 -1.31
C GLY A 4 -9.08 35.61 -1.44
N THR A 5 -9.23 35.03 -2.65
CA THR A 5 -8.90 33.62 -2.90
C THR A 5 -8.25 33.42 -4.26
N TRP A 6 -7.44 32.40 -4.38
CA TRP A 6 -6.88 31.95 -5.65
C TRP A 6 -7.87 31.09 -6.41
N ILE A 7 -7.99 31.28 -7.71
CA ILE A 7 -8.81 30.48 -8.61
C ILE A 7 -7.88 29.64 -9.46
N TYR A 8 -8.03 28.30 -9.33
CA TYR A 8 -7.25 27.36 -10.15
C TYR A 8 -7.74 27.40 -11.60
N LEU A 9 -6.84 27.70 -12.53
CA LEU A 9 -7.16 27.79 -13.96
C LEU A 9 -6.80 26.53 -14.75
N GLY A 10 -5.87 25.74 -14.25
CA GLY A 10 -5.41 24.51 -14.91
C GLY A 10 -3.91 24.28 -14.76
N THR A 11 -3.46 23.16 -15.30
CA THR A 11 -2.05 22.81 -15.44
C THR A 11 -1.63 23.00 -16.89
N PHE A 12 -0.57 23.77 -17.12
CA PHE A 12 -0.10 24.14 -18.44
C PHE A 12 1.39 23.82 -18.56
N GLY A 13 1.80 23.26 -19.71
CA GLY A 13 3.21 23.01 -20.01
C GLY A 13 3.94 24.29 -20.40
N PHE A 14 5.08 24.57 -19.77
CA PHE A 14 5.99 25.65 -20.17
C PHE A 14 7.35 25.06 -20.51
N ASN A 15 7.93 25.52 -21.61
CA ASN A 15 9.29 25.12 -21.98
C ASN A 15 10.32 25.75 -21.01
N ALA A 16 11.32 25.00 -20.60
CA ALA A 16 12.38 25.48 -19.76
C ALA A 16 13.20 26.57 -20.44
N GLY A 17 13.71 27.52 -19.65
CA GLY A 17 14.54 28.63 -20.13
C GLY A 17 13.77 29.91 -20.39
N ARG A 18 14.48 30.95 -20.85
CA ARG A 18 13.87 32.23 -21.20
C ARG A 18 13.37 32.19 -22.63
N ASN A 19 12.04 32.22 -22.79
CA ASN A 19 11.42 32.40 -24.11
C ASN A 19 10.21 33.34 -23.99
N ASN A 20 9.89 34.03 -25.07
CA ASN A 20 8.81 35.02 -25.11
C ASN A 20 7.42 34.39 -25.35
N GLU A 21 7.34 33.08 -25.50
CA GLU A 21 6.08 32.35 -25.75
C GLU A 21 5.42 31.87 -24.46
N CYS A 22 6.21 31.67 -23.41
CA CYS A 22 5.68 31.31 -22.09
C CYS A 22 5.15 32.56 -21.38
N LYS A 23 3.86 32.84 -21.56
CA LYS A 23 3.19 34.03 -21.00
C LYS A 23 1.78 33.73 -20.56
N VAL A 24 1.31 34.42 -19.53
CA VAL A 24 -0.09 34.50 -19.13
C VAL A 24 -0.67 35.81 -19.63
N VAL A 25 -1.77 35.76 -20.36
CA VAL A 25 -2.43 36.95 -20.91
C VAL A 25 -3.80 37.09 -20.27
N LEU A 26 -4.03 38.20 -19.61
CA LEU A 26 -5.34 38.60 -19.10
C LEU A 26 -5.98 39.57 -20.09
N SER A 27 -7.10 39.15 -20.72
CA SER A 27 -7.81 39.98 -21.68
C SER A 27 -8.92 40.78 -21.00
N ASN A 28 -9.04 42.03 -21.36
CA ASN A 28 -10.17 42.89 -20.95
C ASN A 28 -11.38 42.78 -21.90
N LEU A 29 -11.33 41.89 -22.89
CA LEU A 29 -12.44 41.65 -23.80
C LEU A 29 -13.55 40.87 -23.08
N SER A 30 -14.76 41.42 -23.08
CA SER A 30 -15.97 40.79 -22.52
C SER A 30 -17.15 40.93 -23.49
N SER A 31 -17.92 39.87 -23.66
CA SER A 31 -19.19 39.91 -24.36
C SER A 31 -20.31 40.54 -23.55
N LYS A 32 -20.08 40.84 -22.25
CA LYS A 32 -21.07 41.42 -21.34
C LYS A 32 -20.79 42.92 -21.15
N VAL A 33 -21.69 43.75 -21.69
CA VAL A 33 -21.61 45.20 -21.54
C VAL A 33 -21.76 45.61 -20.07
N GLY A 34 -20.99 46.63 -19.66
CA GLY A 34 -21.06 47.17 -18.29
C GLY A 34 -20.35 46.33 -17.22
N ARG A 35 -19.57 45.34 -17.59
CA ARG A 35 -18.73 44.59 -16.67
C ARG A 35 -17.28 45.09 -16.67
N ILE A 36 -16.67 45.09 -15.50
CA ILE A 36 -15.27 45.40 -15.30
C ILE A 36 -14.54 44.08 -15.13
N ILE A 37 -13.44 43.90 -15.84
CA ILE A 37 -12.50 42.80 -15.65
C ILE A 37 -11.38 43.33 -14.77
N THR A 38 -11.24 42.72 -13.59
CA THR A 38 -10.15 43.03 -12.66
C THR A 38 -9.05 41.99 -12.80
N ALA A 39 -7.82 42.44 -12.78
CA ALA A 39 -6.62 41.59 -12.72
C ALA A 39 -5.84 41.99 -11.48
N ASP A 40 -5.53 41.01 -10.64
CA ASP A 40 -4.74 41.22 -9.44
C ASP A 40 -3.38 40.52 -9.58
N ALA A 41 -3.34 39.21 -9.46
CA ALA A 41 -2.10 38.45 -9.47
C ALA A 41 -2.24 37.11 -10.21
N VAL A 42 -1.12 36.57 -10.64
CA VAL A 42 -0.99 35.21 -11.18
C VAL A 42 0.00 34.45 -10.31
N LYS A 43 -0.43 33.32 -9.74
CA LYS A 43 0.44 32.39 -9.03
C LYS A 43 0.78 31.21 -9.94
N ILE A 44 2.06 30.98 -10.16
CA ILE A 44 2.58 29.84 -10.92
C ILE A 44 3.28 28.91 -9.94
N GLY A 45 2.99 27.64 -10.02
CA GLY A 45 3.48 26.61 -9.10
C GLY A 45 2.35 25.97 -8.32
N GLY A 46 2.62 24.79 -7.77
CA GLY A 46 1.66 24.05 -6.98
C GLY A 46 1.61 24.52 -5.53
N GLY A 47 0.53 24.15 -4.91
CA GLY A 47 0.39 24.22 -3.47
C GLY A 47 -0.31 25.44 -2.93
N MET A 48 -1.03 25.22 -1.86
CA MET A 48 -1.48 26.27 -0.96
C MET A 48 -0.27 26.78 -0.20
N GLY A 49 -0.17 28.11 -0.10
CA GLY A 49 0.90 28.77 0.64
C GLY A 49 0.97 28.27 2.06
N ASN A 50 1.87 28.66 2.80
CA ASN A 50 2.15 28.38 4.18
C ASN A 50 2.36 26.93 4.53
N ILE A 51 3.28 26.34 3.87
CA ILE A 51 3.92 25.16 4.38
C ILE A 51 5.02 25.64 5.31
N ALA A 52 5.09 25.08 6.50
CA ALA A 52 6.18 25.28 7.42
C ALA A 52 7.51 25.30 6.64
N ARG A 53 8.33 26.35 6.83
CA ARG A 53 9.59 26.62 6.13
C ARG A 53 9.50 27.26 4.75
N GLY A 54 8.34 27.80 4.36
CA GLY A 54 8.18 28.56 3.12
C GLY A 54 8.19 27.72 1.84
N GLU A 55 8.11 26.41 1.95
CA GLU A 55 7.93 25.51 0.81
C GLU A 55 6.46 25.38 0.41
N VAL A 56 6.19 24.98 -0.80
CA VAL A 56 4.86 24.68 -1.30
C VAL A 56 4.73 23.19 -1.57
N SER A 57 3.52 22.64 -1.43
CA SER A 57 3.27 21.20 -1.59
C SER A 57 3.59 20.65 -2.99
N GLY A 58 3.62 21.50 -3.99
CA GLY A 58 3.76 21.09 -5.39
C GLY A 58 2.48 20.54 -6.01
N TYR A 59 1.43 20.28 -5.23
CA TYR A 59 0.16 19.77 -5.74
C TYR A 59 -0.72 20.87 -6.31
N PRO A 60 -1.62 20.52 -7.26
CA PRO A 60 -2.71 21.41 -7.65
C PRO A 60 -3.57 21.77 -6.45
N ARG A 61 -4.03 23.01 -6.41
CA ARG A 61 -4.77 23.54 -5.28
C ARG A 61 -6.05 22.76 -4.95
N PHE A 62 -6.72 22.22 -5.96
CA PHE A 62 -7.91 21.40 -5.77
C PHE A 62 -7.64 20.06 -5.03
N CYS A 63 -6.39 19.63 -4.93
CA CYS A 63 -6.01 18.44 -4.15
C CYS A 63 -5.79 18.72 -2.65
N GLU A 64 -5.78 19.99 -2.24
CA GLU A 64 -5.30 20.38 -0.92
C GLU A 64 -6.39 20.83 0.05
N ALA A 65 -7.55 21.29 -0.45
CA ALA A 65 -8.64 21.72 0.41
C ALA A 65 -10.00 21.56 -0.29
N ALA A 66 -11.03 21.26 0.49
CA ALA A 66 -12.39 21.01 0.01
C ALA A 66 -12.95 22.20 -0.78
N ARG A 67 -12.76 23.43 -0.30
CA ARG A 67 -13.24 24.62 -1.00
C ARG A 67 -12.65 24.78 -2.39
N TYR A 68 -11.37 24.45 -2.59
CA TYR A 68 -10.70 24.56 -3.88
C TYR A 68 -11.10 23.44 -4.83
N TRP A 69 -11.36 22.25 -4.30
CA TRP A 69 -11.94 21.17 -5.09
C TRP A 69 -13.34 21.55 -5.60
N LEU A 70 -14.19 22.08 -4.74
CA LEU A 70 -15.54 22.54 -5.11
C LEU A 70 -15.48 23.65 -6.16
N GLN A 71 -14.55 24.60 -6.02
CA GLN A 71 -14.31 25.63 -7.01
C GLN A 71 -13.90 25.05 -8.36
N TRP A 72 -12.93 24.12 -8.35
CA TRP A 72 -12.46 23.44 -9.55
C TRP A 72 -13.55 22.60 -10.21
N ALA A 73 -14.38 21.93 -9.43
CA ALA A 73 -15.51 21.13 -9.91
C ALA A 73 -16.69 21.97 -10.44
N GLY A 74 -16.60 23.31 -10.39
CA GLY A 74 -17.63 24.20 -10.91
C GLY A 74 -18.85 24.37 -10.02
N ILE A 75 -18.76 24.03 -8.74
CA ILE A 75 -19.81 24.27 -7.75
C ILE A 75 -19.99 25.77 -7.53
N PRO A 76 -21.21 26.29 -7.29
CA PRO A 76 -21.43 27.71 -7.04
C PRO A 76 -20.62 28.26 -5.85
N ASP A 77 -20.17 29.51 -5.96
CA ASP A 77 -19.39 30.20 -4.91
C ASP A 77 -20.14 30.32 -3.58
N SER A 78 -21.46 30.39 -3.62
CA SER A 78 -22.31 30.37 -2.41
C SER A 78 -22.15 29.09 -1.57
N VAL A 79 -21.61 28.01 -2.14
CA VAL A 79 -21.37 26.75 -1.43
C VAL A 79 -19.99 26.75 -0.77
N TYR A 80 -18.94 27.28 -1.44
CA TYR A 80 -17.58 27.17 -0.96
C TYR A 80 -16.94 28.49 -0.49
N SER A 81 -17.65 29.60 -0.52
CA SER A 81 -17.13 30.92 -0.17
C SER A 81 -18.12 31.73 0.67
N GLU A 82 -18.59 31.17 1.79
CA GLU A 82 -19.57 31.80 2.67
C GLU A 82 -19.10 33.18 3.20
N SER A 83 -17.80 33.31 3.46
CA SER A 83 -17.19 34.59 3.87
C SER A 83 -16.94 35.55 2.71
N ASN A 84 -17.34 35.22 1.49
CA ASN A 84 -16.98 35.93 0.26
C ASN A 84 -15.48 36.04 0.03
N GLY A 85 -14.73 34.99 0.38
CA GLY A 85 -13.27 34.92 0.23
C GLY A 85 -12.47 35.72 1.25
N LYS A 86 -13.11 36.17 2.33
CA LYS A 86 -12.41 36.96 3.38
C LYS A 86 -11.65 36.09 4.37
N ASN A 87 -12.04 34.83 4.51
CA ASN A 87 -11.42 33.90 5.44
C ASN A 87 -11.38 32.51 4.82
N ASP A 88 -10.20 32.14 4.37
CA ASP A 88 -9.95 30.88 3.65
C ASP A 88 -10.23 29.64 4.51
N TYR A 89 -9.75 29.65 5.74
CA TYR A 89 -9.95 28.57 6.70
C TYR A 89 -11.45 28.38 7.02
N THR A 90 -12.15 29.48 7.30
CA THR A 90 -13.59 29.42 7.60
C THR A 90 -14.39 28.92 6.41
N ASP A 91 -14.10 29.38 5.21
CA ASP A 91 -14.77 28.93 4.00
C ASP A 91 -14.50 27.43 3.74
N ASP A 92 -13.30 26.95 4.01
CA ASP A 92 -12.94 25.54 3.80
C ASP A 92 -13.70 24.59 4.72
N TYR A 93 -13.68 24.79 6.04
CA TYR A 93 -14.36 23.85 6.93
C TYR A 93 -15.91 23.96 6.84
N LYS A 94 -16.42 25.12 6.49
CA LYS A 94 -17.87 25.32 6.34
C LYS A 94 -18.41 24.73 5.04
N CYS A 95 -17.68 24.86 3.95
CA CYS A 95 -18.15 24.39 2.64
C CYS A 95 -18.51 22.90 2.63
N ARG A 96 -17.89 22.09 3.44
CA ARG A 96 -18.12 20.64 3.51
C ARG A 96 -19.55 20.30 3.89
N GLY A 97 -20.08 20.90 4.98
CA GLY A 97 -21.47 20.71 5.39
C GLY A 97 -22.48 21.40 4.45
N ILE A 98 -22.15 22.58 3.92
CA ILE A 98 -22.99 23.30 2.94
C ILE A 98 -23.09 22.49 1.64
N TRP A 99 -22.02 21.86 1.21
CA TRP A 99 -22.00 21.02 0.01
C TRP A 99 -22.95 19.82 0.13
N VAL A 100 -22.96 19.12 1.28
CA VAL A 100 -23.95 18.03 1.53
C VAL A 100 -25.37 18.51 1.32
N ASN A 101 -25.71 19.71 1.83
CA ASN A 101 -27.03 20.29 1.67
C ASN A 101 -27.32 20.71 0.23
N TYR A 102 -26.33 21.25 -0.47
CA TYR A 102 -26.46 21.59 -1.89
C TYR A 102 -26.68 20.35 -2.77
N LEU A 103 -25.99 19.24 -2.49
CA LEU A 103 -26.25 17.98 -3.17
C LEU A 103 -27.68 17.48 -2.92
N SER A 104 -28.09 17.45 -1.66
CA SER A 104 -29.35 16.83 -1.23
C SER A 104 -30.59 17.75 -1.38
N GLY A 105 -30.41 19.05 -1.51
CA GLY A 105 -31.49 20.03 -1.58
C GLY A 105 -32.49 19.76 -2.72
N GLY A 106 -33.78 19.81 -2.41
CA GLY A 106 -34.89 19.46 -3.30
C GLY A 106 -35.26 17.98 -3.33
N SER A 107 -34.41 17.11 -2.78
CA SER A 107 -34.67 15.66 -2.70
C SER A 107 -35.61 15.30 -1.54
N ALA A 108 -36.06 14.04 -1.51
CA ALA A 108 -36.93 13.53 -0.45
C ALA A 108 -36.28 13.61 0.96
N VAL A 109 -34.95 13.56 1.05
CA VAL A 109 -34.24 13.67 2.33
C VAL A 109 -34.03 15.10 2.79
N ASN A 110 -34.00 16.09 1.87
CA ASN A 110 -33.88 17.52 2.16
C ASN A 110 -34.82 18.36 1.29
N PRO A 111 -36.14 18.25 1.48
CA PRO A 111 -37.12 18.87 0.58
C PRO A 111 -37.25 20.40 0.72
N THR A 112 -36.71 20.99 1.79
CA THR A 112 -36.90 22.42 2.10
C THR A 112 -35.81 23.33 1.55
N GLU A 113 -34.64 22.80 1.19
CA GLU A 113 -33.55 23.57 0.64
C GLU A 113 -33.44 23.38 -0.89
N LYS A 114 -32.86 24.35 -1.57
CA LYS A 114 -32.59 24.23 -3.01
C LYS A 114 -31.24 23.56 -3.26
N GLY A 115 -31.19 22.66 -4.23
CA GLY A 115 -29.97 21.96 -4.57
C GLY A 115 -30.08 21.11 -5.82
N LEU A 116 -29.26 20.06 -5.89
CA LEU A 116 -29.15 19.18 -7.06
C LEU A 116 -30.13 18.00 -7.04
N ASN A 117 -30.99 17.90 -6.03
CA ASN A 117 -31.97 16.82 -5.89
C ASN A 117 -31.33 15.40 -5.82
N ILE A 118 -30.15 15.29 -5.25
CA ILE A 118 -29.48 14.00 -5.05
C ILE A 118 -29.85 13.47 -3.68
N PRO A 119 -30.49 12.29 -3.54
CA PRO A 119 -30.97 11.78 -2.26
C PRO A 119 -29.82 11.18 -1.43
N VAL A 120 -28.98 12.03 -0.87
CA VAL A 120 -27.88 11.63 0.02
C VAL A 120 -28.46 11.10 1.33
N ASN A 121 -28.19 9.85 1.68
CA ASN A 121 -28.78 9.20 2.86
C ASN A 121 -28.07 9.50 4.18
N MET A 122 -26.77 9.81 4.13
CA MET A 122 -25.93 10.16 5.28
C MET A 122 -24.72 10.97 4.84
N ALA A 123 -24.06 11.61 5.80
CA ALA A 123 -22.79 12.28 5.61
C ALA A 123 -21.77 11.78 6.64
N PHE A 124 -20.51 11.76 6.25
CA PHE A 124 -19.41 11.30 7.07
C PHE A 124 -18.22 12.25 6.93
N ALA A 125 -17.82 12.86 8.04
CA ALA A 125 -16.63 13.70 8.12
C ALA A 125 -15.50 12.90 8.77
N PHE A 126 -14.47 12.61 8.00
CA PHE A 126 -13.32 11.84 8.45
C PHE A 126 -12.20 12.77 8.89
N HIS A 127 -11.86 12.71 10.18
CA HIS A 127 -10.83 13.52 10.81
C HIS A 127 -9.84 12.67 11.61
N SER A 128 -8.74 13.29 11.96
CA SER A 128 -7.81 12.86 13.00
C SER A 128 -7.59 14.02 13.98
N ASP A 129 -7.53 13.69 15.26
CA ASP A 129 -7.35 14.62 16.36
C ASP A 129 -5.89 15.05 16.53
N ALA A 130 -5.65 16.11 17.28
CA ALA A 130 -4.34 16.66 17.62
C ALA A 130 -3.91 16.42 19.09
N GLY A 131 -4.60 15.53 19.80
CA GLY A 131 -4.28 15.19 21.19
C GLY A 131 -2.94 14.47 21.32
N THR A 132 -2.24 14.66 22.43
CA THR A 132 -0.95 14.01 22.71
C THR A 132 -0.91 13.40 24.08
N THR A 133 -0.04 12.39 24.27
CA THR A 133 0.32 11.83 25.57
C THR A 133 1.81 11.94 25.81
N LEU A 134 2.25 12.00 27.06
CA LEU A 134 3.68 12.06 27.40
C LEU A 134 4.38 10.71 27.22
N ASN A 135 3.63 9.65 27.27
CA ASN A 135 4.10 8.26 27.22
C ASN A 135 3.54 7.54 25.98
N ASP A 136 3.60 6.24 25.94
CA ASP A 136 3.10 5.39 24.83
C ASP A 136 1.59 5.06 24.96
N SER A 137 0.79 5.94 25.54
CA SER A 137 -0.66 5.72 25.67
C SER A 137 -1.41 6.09 24.39
N ILE A 138 -2.43 5.29 24.10
CA ILE A 138 -3.33 5.50 22.96
C ILE A 138 -4.34 6.63 23.26
N ILE A 139 -4.47 7.59 22.37
CA ILE A 139 -5.57 8.57 22.36
C ILE A 139 -6.86 7.89 21.88
N GLY A 140 -6.81 7.23 20.74
CA GLY A 140 -7.89 6.42 20.20
C GLY A 140 -9.04 7.18 19.56
N THR A 141 -10.19 6.52 19.41
CA THR A 141 -11.29 6.92 18.53
C THR A 141 -12.40 7.67 19.26
N LEU A 142 -12.77 8.84 18.73
CA LEU A 142 -13.89 9.68 19.17
C LEU A 142 -14.92 9.83 18.06
N GLY A 143 -16.20 9.66 18.38
CA GLY A 143 -17.32 9.97 17.50
C GLY A 143 -18.03 11.26 17.93
N ILE A 144 -18.33 12.15 16.98
CA ILE A 144 -19.03 13.41 17.22
C ILE A 144 -20.28 13.45 16.36
N TYR A 145 -21.39 13.85 16.97
CA TYR A 145 -22.68 14.07 16.32
C TYR A 145 -23.38 15.27 16.94
N TYR A 146 -24.50 15.73 16.37
CA TYR A 146 -25.26 16.81 16.97
C TYR A 146 -26.77 16.67 16.76
N THR A 147 -27.55 16.64 17.86
CA THR A 147 -29.01 16.46 17.82
C THR A 147 -29.77 17.75 17.92
N ASN A 148 -29.29 18.76 18.66
CA ASN A 148 -30.08 19.93 19.08
C ASN A 148 -30.28 20.99 17.97
N ALA A 149 -29.90 20.73 16.73
CA ALA A 149 -30.16 21.63 15.62
C ALA A 149 -31.57 21.43 15.05
N TYR A 150 -32.16 22.51 14.54
CA TYR A 150 -33.41 22.47 13.77
C TYR A 150 -34.57 21.74 14.49
N ASN A 151 -34.77 22.01 15.78
CA ASN A 151 -35.73 21.34 16.63
C ASN A 151 -35.62 19.82 16.65
N GLU A 152 -34.38 19.33 16.68
CA GLU A 152 -34.00 17.89 16.75
C GLU A 152 -34.52 17.06 15.56
N LYS A 153 -34.85 17.71 14.43
CA LYS A 153 -35.35 17.04 13.23
C LYS A 153 -34.57 17.43 11.99
N PHE A 154 -34.53 16.52 11.06
CA PHE A 154 -34.13 16.76 9.67
C PHE A 154 -35.30 17.36 8.87
N ALA A 155 -35.02 17.89 7.67
CA ALA A 155 -36.02 18.54 6.83
C ALA A 155 -37.17 17.61 6.39
N ASN A 156 -36.91 16.32 6.31
CA ASN A 156 -37.92 15.28 6.02
C ASN A 156 -38.73 14.83 7.26
N GLY A 157 -38.48 15.44 8.42
CA GLY A 157 -39.17 15.12 9.67
C GLY A 157 -38.52 14.02 10.51
N ALA A 158 -37.50 13.31 9.99
CA ALA A 158 -36.78 12.29 10.74
C ALA A 158 -36.01 12.88 11.93
N SER A 159 -35.83 12.10 12.98
CA SER A 159 -35.10 12.53 14.19
C SER A 159 -33.60 12.67 13.92
N ARG A 160 -32.98 13.72 14.47
CA ARG A 160 -31.51 13.87 14.45
C ARG A 160 -30.76 12.85 15.33
N TYR A 161 -31.47 12.09 16.17
CA TYR A 161 -30.89 10.94 16.88
C TYR A 161 -30.37 9.86 15.93
N LEU A 162 -30.79 9.83 14.66
CA LEU A 162 -30.17 8.98 13.63
C LEU A 162 -28.67 9.26 13.46
N SER A 163 -28.22 10.50 13.73
CA SER A 163 -26.80 10.81 13.76
C SER A 163 -26.07 10.14 14.93
N HIS A 164 -26.72 10.02 16.10
CA HIS A 164 -26.19 9.24 17.22
C HIS A 164 -26.05 7.77 16.85
N ASP A 165 -27.06 7.17 16.24
CA ASP A 165 -27.07 5.75 15.90
C ASP A 165 -26.01 5.41 14.84
N LEU A 166 -25.88 6.26 13.81
CA LEU A 166 -24.78 6.16 12.82
C LEU A 166 -23.41 6.22 13.51
N THR A 167 -23.24 7.17 14.42
CA THR A 167 -21.97 7.35 15.16
C THR A 167 -21.66 6.13 16.04
N ASP A 168 -22.67 5.59 16.73
CA ASP A 168 -22.49 4.43 17.59
C ASP A 168 -22.11 3.18 16.81
N LEU A 169 -22.77 2.93 15.70
CA LEU A 169 -22.47 1.78 14.83
C LEU A 169 -21.04 1.85 14.28
N ILE A 170 -20.64 2.99 13.72
CA ILE A 170 -19.31 3.15 13.14
C ILE A 170 -18.22 3.04 14.22
N GLN A 171 -18.32 3.80 15.32
CA GLN A 171 -17.33 3.77 16.38
C GLN A 171 -17.22 2.38 17.03
N SER A 172 -18.35 1.69 17.22
CA SER A 172 -18.37 0.35 17.81
C SER A 172 -17.67 -0.68 16.93
N ASN A 173 -17.89 -0.63 15.61
CA ASN A 173 -17.18 -1.50 14.67
C ASN A 173 -15.68 -1.22 14.67
N ILE A 174 -15.26 0.05 14.60
CA ILE A 174 -13.83 0.42 14.63
C ILE A 174 -13.16 -0.13 15.90
N VAL A 175 -13.73 0.19 17.06
CA VAL A 175 -13.11 -0.19 18.35
C VAL A 175 -13.09 -1.70 18.53
N ARG A 176 -14.15 -2.41 18.16
CA ARG A 176 -14.22 -3.88 18.22
C ARG A 176 -13.13 -4.50 17.33
N ASP A 177 -13.04 -4.08 16.07
CA ASP A 177 -12.15 -4.68 15.10
C ASP A 177 -10.68 -4.38 15.44
N VAL A 178 -10.36 -3.15 15.83
CA VAL A 178 -9.00 -2.77 16.26
C VAL A 178 -8.59 -3.51 17.53
N ARG A 179 -9.48 -3.63 18.53
CA ARG A 179 -9.17 -4.38 19.76
C ARG A 179 -8.98 -5.87 19.51
N THR A 180 -9.71 -6.43 18.59
CA THR A 180 -9.63 -7.86 18.29
C THR A 180 -8.38 -8.21 17.48
N LEU A 181 -8.01 -7.37 16.51
CA LEU A 181 -6.95 -7.72 15.57
C LEU A 181 -5.58 -7.13 15.94
N TYR A 182 -5.53 -6.01 16.67
CA TYR A 182 -4.28 -5.26 16.81
C TYR A 182 -3.96 -4.85 18.26
N GLU A 183 -4.81 -4.01 18.86
CA GLU A 183 -4.53 -3.34 20.13
C GLU A 183 -5.69 -3.51 21.12
N PRO A 184 -5.63 -4.48 22.03
CA PRO A 184 -6.70 -4.73 23.00
C PRO A 184 -7.04 -3.52 23.89
N GLN A 185 -6.07 -2.62 24.07
CA GLN A 185 -6.21 -1.40 24.86
C GLN A 185 -6.57 -0.18 24.03
N TRP A 186 -7.00 -0.36 22.76
CA TRP A 186 -7.43 0.75 21.93
C TRP A 186 -8.53 1.56 22.64
N THR A 187 -8.31 2.85 22.78
CA THR A 187 -9.20 3.70 23.58
C THR A 187 -10.47 4.03 22.78
N ARG A 188 -11.61 3.61 23.32
CA ARG A 188 -12.91 4.14 22.91
C ARG A 188 -13.17 5.42 23.70
N ARG A 189 -13.04 6.56 23.04
CA ARG A 189 -13.44 7.85 23.62
C ARG A 189 -14.97 7.96 23.63
N GLY A 190 -15.50 8.94 24.34
CA GLY A 190 -16.94 9.18 24.38
C GLY A 190 -17.54 9.48 23.01
N LYS A 191 -18.86 9.41 22.93
CA LYS A 191 -19.63 9.98 21.83
C LYS A 191 -20.07 11.38 22.23
N TRP A 192 -19.63 12.40 21.49
CA TRP A 192 -19.89 13.79 21.82
C TRP A 192 -21.08 14.34 21.05
N ASN A 193 -22.11 14.76 21.76
CA ASN A 193 -23.21 15.54 21.20
C ASN A 193 -22.80 17.02 21.22
N GLN A 194 -21.99 17.44 20.23
CA GLN A 194 -21.35 18.74 20.20
C GLN A 194 -21.60 19.48 18.89
N SER A 195 -21.74 20.82 18.97
CA SER A 195 -22.09 21.69 17.85
C SER A 195 -20.91 21.98 16.91
N TYR A 196 -20.24 20.93 16.42
CA TYR A 196 -19.29 21.07 15.31
C TYR A 196 -20.03 21.38 14.01
N TYR A 197 -19.41 22.16 13.13
CA TYR A 197 -20.07 22.63 11.92
C TYR A 197 -20.50 21.47 11.02
N GLU A 198 -19.60 20.55 10.76
CA GLU A 198 -19.85 19.37 9.93
C GLU A 198 -20.83 18.36 10.55
N ALA A 199 -21.01 18.36 11.88
CA ALA A 199 -22.01 17.54 12.56
C ALA A 199 -23.41 18.22 12.61
N ARG A 200 -23.44 19.57 12.64
CA ARG A 200 -24.65 20.36 12.84
C ARG A 200 -25.36 20.74 11.56
N VAL A 201 -24.59 21.17 10.55
CA VAL A 201 -25.14 21.81 9.34
C VAL A 201 -25.81 20.84 8.37
N PRO A 202 -25.28 19.64 8.10
CA PRO A 202 -25.91 18.72 7.18
C PRO A 202 -27.37 18.38 7.57
N ARG A 203 -28.24 18.29 6.56
CA ARG A 203 -29.65 17.94 6.69
C ARG A 203 -29.96 16.46 6.59
N VAL A 204 -28.93 15.65 6.74
CA VAL A 204 -28.97 14.19 6.72
C VAL A 204 -28.24 13.63 7.95
N PRO A 205 -28.48 12.38 8.36
CA PRO A 205 -27.72 11.74 9.44
C PRO A 205 -26.22 11.87 9.20
N THR A 206 -25.51 12.38 10.21
CA THR A 206 -24.09 12.77 10.05
C THR A 206 -23.27 12.36 11.25
N MET A 207 -22.09 11.80 10.99
CA MET A 207 -21.03 11.56 11.97
C MET A 207 -19.79 12.35 11.58
N LEU A 208 -19.10 12.94 12.57
CA LEU A 208 -17.72 13.36 12.47
C LEU A 208 -16.88 12.38 13.31
N LEU A 209 -15.92 11.75 12.65
CA LEU A 209 -15.01 10.80 13.25
C LEU A 209 -13.63 11.44 13.48
N GLU A 210 -13.18 11.42 14.72
CA GLU A 210 -11.76 11.58 15.07
C GLU A 210 -11.19 10.17 15.27
N LEU A 211 -10.59 9.60 14.22
CA LEU A 211 -10.18 8.20 14.23
C LEU A 211 -9.12 7.91 15.29
N LEU A 212 -8.12 8.77 15.34
CA LEU A 212 -6.92 8.69 16.18
C LEU A 212 -6.27 10.07 16.23
N SER A 213 -5.22 10.26 17.00
CA SER A 213 -4.46 11.50 16.98
C SER A 213 -3.22 11.42 16.10
N HIS A 214 -3.17 12.29 15.07
CA HIS A 214 -2.00 12.41 14.18
C HIS A 214 -0.76 13.02 14.88
N GLN A 215 -0.92 13.56 16.08
CA GLN A 215 0.17 14.08 16.90
C GLN A 215 0.61 13.11 17.98
N ASN A 216 -0.03 11.96 18.12
CA ASN A 216 0.33 10.95 19.12
C ASN A 216 1.10 9.78 18.50
N PHE A 217 2.34 9.58 18.97
CA PHE A 217 3.20 8.53 18.42
C PHE A 217 2.57 7.14 18.51
N ALA A 218 1.96 6.81 19.66
CA ALA A 218 1.32 5.51 19.87
C ALA A 218 0.20 5.25 18.83
N ASP A 219 -0.62 6.26 18.54
CA ASP A 219 -1.69 6.19 17.55
C ASP A 219 -1.11 6.09 16.12
N MET A 220 -0.07 6.87 15.82
CA MET A 220 0.48 6.94 14.47
C MET A 220 1.25 5.69 14.05
N ARG A 221 1.77 4.90 14.99
CA ARG A 221 2.29 3.56 14.68
C ARG A 221 1.24 2.63 14.07
N TYR A 222 -0.04 2.86 14.38
CA TYR A 222 -1.16 2.20 13.70
C TYR A 222 -1.62 2.99 12.48
N GLY A 223 -1.80 4.30 12.62
CA GLY A 223 -2.32 5.15 11.55
C GLY A 223 -1.49 5.17 10.26
N LEU A 224 -0.19 4.91 10.34
CA LEU A 224 0.70 4.77 9.18
C LEU A 224 0.76 3.35 8.62
N ASP A 225 0.22 2.35 9.32
CA ASP A 225 0.23 0.96 8.84
C ASP A 225 -0.94 0.70 7.87
N PRO A 226 -0.67 0.26 6.64
CA PRO A 226 -1.69 0.00 5.64
C PRO A 226 -2.71 -1.07 6.06
N ARG A 227 -2.31 -2.06 6.87
CA ARG A 227 -3.20 -3.11 7.37
C ARG A 227 -4.25 -2.54 8.34
N PHE A 228 -3.82 -1.63 9.22
CA PHE A 228 -4.73 -0.91 10.10
C PHE A 228 -5.71 -0.04 9.30
N ARG A 229 -5.22 0.67 8.29
CA ARG A 229 -6.06 1.51 7.42
C ARG A 229 -7.12 0.69 6.71
N PHE A 230 -6.77 -0.48 6.18
CA PHE A 230 -7.73 -1.40 5.58
C PHE A 230 -8.81 -1.83 6.58
N THR A 231 -8.41 -2.30 7.75
CA THR A 231 -9.33 -2.77 8.80
C THR A 231 -10.29 -1.67 9.26
N VAL A 232 -9.77 -0.47 9.51
CA VAL A 232 -10.59 0.67 9.94
C VAL A 232 -11.55 1.10 8.84
N SER A 233 -11.10 1.18 7.59
CA SER A 233 -11.96 1.51 6.45
C SER A 233 -13.09 0.50 6.30
N ARG A 234 -12.79 -0.80 6.46
CA ARG A 234 -13.79 -1.86 6.45
C ARG A 234 -14.75 -1.76 7.64
N ALA A 235 -14.26 -1.41 8.84
CA ALA A 235 -15.10 -1.21 10.02
C ALA A 235 -16.06 -0.01 9.85
N ILE A 236 -15.59 1.09 9.27
CA ILE A 236 -16.43 2.26 8.91
C ILE A 236 -17.51 1.82 7.92
N TYR A 237 -17.13 1.13 6.85
CA TYR A 237 -18.06 0.61 5.86
C TYR A 237 -19.13 -0.28 6.48
N LYS A 238 -18.74 -1.22 7.36
CA LYS A 238 -19.69 -2.08 8.08
C LYS A 238 -20.69 -1.27 8.90
N GLY A 239 -20.22 -0.26 9.63
CA GLY A 239 -21.10 0.63 10.41
C GLY A 239 -22.08 1.43 9.54
N MET A 240 -21.63 1.96 8.41
CA MET A 240 -22.49 2.63 7.43
C MET A 240 -23.51 1.68 6.83
N LEU A 241 -23.09 0.49 6.43
CA LEU A 241 -23.98 -0.51 5.86
C LEU A 241 -25.03 -0.99 6.86
N GLN A 242 -24.64 -1.27 8.13
CA GLN A 242 -25.58 -1.60 9.21
C GLN A 242 -26.62 -0.50 9.41
N PHE A 243 -26.19 0.76 9.41
CA PHE A 243 -27.09 1.89 9.52
C PHE A 243 -28.09 1.94 8.37
N LEU A 244 -27.63 1.88 7.13
CA LEU A 244 -28.49 1.92 5.94
C LEU A 244 -29.47 0.74 5.90
N CYS A 245 -28.98 -0.48 6.15
CA CYS A 245 -29.83 -1.67 6.17
C CYS A 245 -30.94 -1.56 7.22
N SER A 246 -30.63 -1.00 8.40
CA SER A 246 -31.65 -0.76 9.44
C SER A 246 -32.68 0.29 9.03
N GLN A 247 -32.26 1.37 8.34
CA GLN A 247 -33.16 2.44 7.91
C GLN A 247 -34.10 2.00 6.78
N TYR A 248 -33.63 1.13 5.90
CA TYR A 248 -34.37 0.72 4.71
C TYR A 248 -34.93 -0.70 4.80
N ASN A 249 -34.79 -1.37 5.94
CA ASN A 249 -35.18 -2.77 6.15
C ASN A 249 -34.63 -3.72 5.08
N MET A 250 -33.32 -3.58 4.85
CA MET A 250 -32.56 -4.38 3.88
C MET A 250 -31.71 -5.44 4.59
N ASP A 251 -31.41 -6.54 3.91
CA ASP A 251 -30.47 -7.52 4.41
C ASP A 251 -29.05 -6.94 4.54
N TYR A 252 -28.43 -7.19 5.67
CA TYR A 252 -27.05 -6.83 5.91
C TYR A 252 -26.11 -7.93 5.43
N VAL A 253 -25.36 -7.66 4.37
CA VAL A 253 -24.34 -8.55 3.82
C VAL A 253 -23.10 -7.73 3.47
N VAL A 254 -21.96 -8.14 4.00
CA VAL A 254 -20.66 -7.48 3.74
C VAL A 254 -19.93 -8.24 2.62
N GLN A 255 -19.25 -7.50 1.75
CA GLN A 255 -18.42 -8.14 0.72
C GLN A 255 -17.30 -9.00 1.34
N PRO A 256 -16.86 -10.08 0.64
CA PRO A 256 -15.82 -10.97 1.15
C PRO A 256 -14.47 -10.28 1.37
N LEU A 257 -13.56 -10.95 2.06
CA LEU A 257 -12.13 -10.62 2.05
C LEU A 257 -11.48 -11.07 0.73
N PRO A 258 -10.33 -10.49 0.34
CA PRO A 258 -9.53 -10.98 -0.77
C PRO A 258 -9.20 -12.47 -0.61
N VAL A 259 -9.08 -13.18 -1.74
CA VAL A 259 -8.64 -14.56 -1.75
C VAL A 259 -7.15 -14.67 -1.41
N ASP A 260 -6.73 -15.85 -0.95
CA ASP A 260 -5.34 -16.21 -0.72
C ASP A 260 -4.95 -17.54 -1.39
N HIS A 261 -3.76 -18.08 -1.12
CA HIS A 261 -3.24 -19.34 -1.67
C HIS A 261 -3.41 -19.41 -3.20
N MET A 262 -3.20 -18.30 -3.90
CA MET A 262 -3.30 -18.26 -5.34
C MET A 262 -2.13 -18.99 -5.99
N ALA A 263 -2.41 -19.84 -6.99
CA ALA A 263 -1.39 -20.58 -7.72
C ALA A 263 -1.76 -20.74 -9.19
N LEU A 264 -0.75 -20.66 -10.06
CA LEU A 264 -0.87 -20.93 -11.48
C LEU A 264 -0.11 -22.20 -11.83
N ARG A 265 -0.72 -23.06 -12.65
CA ARG A 265 -0.12 -24.31 -13.14
C ARG A 265 -0.41 -24.50 -14.62
N MET A 266 0.59 -24.86 -15.42
CA MET A 266 0.34 -25.29 -16.78
C MET A 266 -0.33 -26.68 -16.79
N THR A 267 -1.50 -26.78 -17.42
CA THR A 267 -2.23 -28.05 -17.58
C THR A 267 -1.96 -28.70 -18.93
N SER A 268 -1.52 -27.90 -19.89
CA SER A 268 -1.04 -28.33 -21.20
C SER A 268 -0.04 -27.33 -21.73
N GLU A 269 0.49 -27.56 -22.94
CA GLU A 269 1.44 -26.65 -23.57
C GLU A 269 0.93 -25.19 -23.69
N ASN A 270 -0.36 -24.99 -23.87
CA ASN A 270 -0.97 -23.69 -24.15
C ASN A 270 -2.14 -23.33 -23.21
N GLU A 271 -2.28 -24.00 -22.09
CA GLU A 271 -3.33 -23.73 -21.09
C GLU A 271 -2.74 -23.61 -19.69
N VAL A 272 -3.24 -22.63 -18.95
CA VAL A 272 -2.92 -22.40 -17.54
C VAL A 272 -4.21 -22.54 -16.71
N GLU A 273 -4.08 -23.19 -15.57
CA GLU A 273 -5.09 -23.25 -14.52
C GLU A 273 -4.66 -22.37 -13.35
N LEU A 274 -5.58 -21.52 -12.93
CA LEU A 274 -5.50 -20.71 -11.72
C LEU A 274 -6.29 -21.43 -10.63
N THR A 275 -5.78 -21.43 -9.41
CA THR A 275 -6.49 -21.87 -8.21
C THR A 275 -6.29 -20.87 -7.09
N TRP A 276 -7.24 -20.78 -6.17
CA TRP A 276 -7.19 -19.90 -5.01
C TRP A 276 -8.06 -20.42 -3.88
N GLN A 277 -7.99 -19.79 -2.70
CA GLN A 277 -8.84 -20.11 -1.57
C GLN A 277 -9.59 -18.88 -1.06
N PRO A 278 -10.85 -19.03 -0.64
CA PRO A 278 -11.57 -17.96 0.04
C PRO A 278 -11.01 -17.73 1.44
N VAL A 279 -11.01 -16.49 1.89
CA VAL A 279 -10.61 -16.11 3.25
C VAL A 279 -11.86 -15.88 4.10
N ALA A 280 -11.95 -16.60 5.21
CA ALA A 280 -13.01 -16.38 6.18
C ALA A 280 -12.76 -15.10 7.00
N ASP A 281 -13.78 -14.25 7.11
CA ASP A 281 -13.72 -13.07 7.97
C ASP A 281 -14.23 -13.43 9.37
N ALA A 282 -13.30 -13.56 10.32
CA ALA A 282 -13.63 -13.88 11.72
C ALA A 282 -14.48 -12.80 12.42
N LEU A 283 -14.48 -11.56 11.89
CA LEU A 283 -15.21 -10.43 12.43
C LEU A 283 -16.55 -10.19 11.74
N GLU A 284 -16.81 -10.89 10.62
CA GLU A 284 -18.00 -10.62 9.80
C GLU A 284 -18.52 -11.91 9.13
N PRO A 285 -19.44 -12.62 9.80
CA PRO A 285 -19.93 -13.92 9.31
C PRO A 285 -20.73 -13.82 8.02
N THR A 286 -21.20 -12.64 7.61
CA THR A 286 -21.93 -12.45 6.34
C THR A 286 -21.01 -12.35 5.13
N ALA A 287 -19.70 -12.14 5.35
CA ALA A 287 -18.70 -11.90 4.31
C ALA A 287 -18.19 -13.20 3.67
N VAL A 288 -19.12 -14.12 3.31
CA VAL A 288 -18.78 -15.39 2.67
C VAL A 288 -18.70 -15.21 1.16
N ALA A 289 -17.60 -15.68 0.56
CA ALA A 289 -17.45 -15.70 -0.89
C ALA A 289 -18.44 -16.69 -1.52
N GLU A 290 -19.23 -16.26 -2.51
CA GLU A 290 -20.17 -17.07 -3.26
C GLU A 290 -19.65 -17.39 -4.67
N LYS A 291 -18.96 -16.41 -5.28
CA LYS A 291 -18.39 -16.46 -6.62
C LYS A 291 -17.09 -15.67 -6.66
N TYR A 292 -16.42 -15.70 -7.82
CA TYR A 292 -15.15 -14.98 -8.04
C TYR A 292 -15.14 -14.32 -9.39
N ILE A 293 -14.33 -13.25 -9.53
CA ILE A 293 -14.04 -12.63 -10.82
C ILE A 293 -12.54 -12.77 -11.07
N VAL A 294 -12.18 -13.32 -12.21
CA VAL A 294 -10.79 -13.44 -12.66
C VAL A 294 -10.53 -12.36 -13.70
N TYR A 295 -9.58 -11.49 -13.41
CA TYR A 295 -9.11 -10.45 -14.31
C TYR A 295 -7.82 -10.87 -14.98
N THR A 296 -7.70 -10.60 -16.27
CA THR A 296 -6.52 -10.95 -17.09
C THR A 296 -5.89 -9.70 -17.68
N ARG A 297 -4.57 -9.61 -17.64
CA ARG A 297 -3.76 -8.62 -18.35
C ARG A 297 -2.76 -9.34 -19.24
N ILE A 298 -2.61 -8.89 -20.49
CA ILE A 298 -1.64 -9.43 -21.45
C ILE A 298 -0.56 -8.38 -21.71
N GLY A 299 0.69 -8.74 -21.46
CA GLY A 299 1.82 -7.83 -21.58
C GLY A 299 1.68 -6.60 -20.69
N ASP A 300 1.94 -5.41 -21.23
CA ASP A 300 1.90 -4.12 -20.55
C ASP A 300 0.51 -3.42 -20.65
N GLY A 301 -0.52 -4.14 -21.08
CA GLY A 301 -1.88 -3.61 -21.17
C GLY A 301 -2.56 -3.44 -19.81
N ASP A 302 -3.80 -2.96 -19.84
CA ASP A 302 -4.67 -2.92 -18.66
C ASP A 302 -5.30 -4.29 -18.38
N PHE A 303 -5.80 -4.49 -17.17
CA PHE A 303 -6.66 -5.63 -16.87
C PHE A 303 -7.99 -5.51 -17.61
N ASP A 304 -8.52 -6.65 -18.06
CA ASP A 304 -9.84 -6.74 -18.70
C ASP A 304 -10.99 -6.49 -17.70
N ASN A 305 -12.23 -6.63 -18.16
CA ASN A 305 -13.42 -6.45 -17.32
C ASN A 305 -13.73 -7.67 -16.42
N GLY A 306 -12.88 -8.68 -16.44
CA GLY A 306 -13.01 -9.90 -15.63
C GLY A 306 -14.04 -10.89 -16.12
N VAL A 307 -13.86 -12.13 -15.70
CA VAL A 307 -14.74 -13.27 -15.97
C VAL A 307 -15.30 -13.79 -14.66
N LEU A 308 -16.64 -13.84 -14.54
CA LEU A 308 -17.30 -14.40 -13.36
C LEU A 308 -17.19 -15.94 -13.36
N VAL A 309 -16.74 -16.50 -12.23
CA VAL A 309 -16.45 -17.93 -12.07
C VAL A 309 -17.20 -18.49 -10.85
N ASP A 310 -17.81 -19.64 -11.03
CA ASP A 310 -18.41 -20.43 -9.94
C ASP A 310 -17.36 -21.44 -9.40
N GLY A 311 -16.82 -21.21 -8.25
CA GLY A 311 -15.77 -22.04 -7.67
C GLY A 311 -14.40 -21.41 -7.70
N ASN A 312 -13.42 -22.07 -7.13
CA ASN A 312 -12.10 -21.54 -6.81
C ASN A 312 -11.00 -22.00 -7.79
N SER A 313 -11.36 -22.20 -9.06
CA SER A 313 -10.41 -22.46 -10.14
C SER A 313 -10.90 -21.88 -11.47
N TYR A 314 -9.95 -21.56 -12.34
CA TYR A 314 -10.22 -21.03 -13.68
C TYR A 314 -9.14 -21.50 -14.65
N ARG A 315 -9.54 -21.90 -15.87
CA ARG A 315 -8.63 -22.28 -16.93
C ARG A 315 -8.74 -21.35 -18.11
N THR A 316 -7.60 -21.00 -18.68
CA THR A 316 -7.54 -20.14 -19.84
C THR A 316 -6.33 -20.45 -20.73
N THR A 317 -6.38 -19.98 -21.97
CA THR A 317 -5.28 -20.16 -22.91
C THR A 317 -4.12 -19.21 -22.60
N LEU A 318 -2.89 -19.69 -22.82
CA LEU A 318 -1.66 -18.95 -22.62
C LEU A 318 -0.96 -18.71 -23.96
N PRO A 319 -1.03 -17.49 -24.54
CA PRO A 319 -0.37 -17.17 -25.81
C PRO A 319 1.15 -17.25 -25.68
N ALA A 320 1.82 -17.74 -26.73
CA ALA A 320 3.26 -17.88 -26.74
C ALA A 320 3.99 -16.55 -26.78
N GLY A 321 5.09 -16.44 -26.04
CA GLY A 321 5.98 -15.27 -26.05
C GLY A 321 5.46 -14.06 -25.30
N MET A 322 4.34 -14.17 -24.57
CA MET A 322 3.72 -13.09 -23.81
C MET A 322 3.63 -13.45 -22.32
N VAL A 323 3.77 -12.44 -21.50
CA VAL A 323 3.43 -12.53 -20.05
C VAL A 323 1.93 -12.29 -19.92
N CYS A 324 1.23 -13.20 -19.26
CA CYS A 324 -0.16 -13.03 -18.87
C CYS A 324 -0.23 -12.91 -17.35
N SER A 325 -0.84 -11.85 -16.85
CA SER A 325 -1.01 -11.59 -15.42
C SER A 325 -2.47 -11.73 -15.01
N TYR A 326 -2.68 -12.22 -13.81
CA TYR A 326 -4.01 -12.52 -13.29
C TYR A 326 -4.16 -12.02 -11.86
N LYS A 327 -5.35 -11.49 -11.56
CA LYS A 327 -5.80 -11.20 -10.19
C LYS A 327 -7.22 -11.72 -10.02
N VAL A 328 -7.59 -12.07 -8.80
CA VAL A 328 -8.88 -12.67 -8.46
C VAL A 328 -9.55 -11.87 -7.36
N THR A 329 -10.84 -11.61 -7.50
CA THR A 329 -11.68 -11.05 -6.44
C THR A 329 -12.74 -12.06 -6.04
N ALA A 330 -13.20 -11.99 -4.79
CA ALA A 330 -14.31 -12.77 -4.28
C ALA A 330 -15.59 -11.92 -4.28
N VAL A 331 -16.73 -12.53 -4.56
CA VAL A 331 -18.01 -11.82 -4.73
C VAL A 331 -19.10 -12.52 -3.93
N ASN A 332 -19.97 -11.72 -3.33
CA ASN A 332 -21.25 -12.13 -2.77
C ASN A 332 -22.32 -11.04 -3.01
N LYS A 333 -23.50 -11.17 -2.40
CA LYS A 333 -24.56 -10.15 -2.49
C LYS A 333 -24.18 -8.79 -1.91
N GLY A 334 -23.18 -8.73 -1.03
CA GLY A 334 -22.66 -7.49 -0.44
C GLY A 334 -21.69 -6.74 -1.34
N GLY A 335 -21.21 -7.36 -2.41
CA GLY A 335 -20.30 -6.77 -3.38
C GLY A 335 -19.06 -7.58 -3.65
N GLU A 336 -18.08 -6.93 -4.26
CA GLU A 336 -16.80 -7.48 -4.70
C GLU A 336 -15.70 -7.12 -3.71
N SER A 337 -14.84 -8.08 -3.38
CA SER A 337 -13.66 -7.87 -2.53
C SER A 337 -12.60 -7.02 -3.22
N PHE A 338 -11.62 -6.56 -2.46
CA PHE A 338 -10.34 -6.19 -3.04
C PHE A 338 -9.69 -7.41 -3.72
N PRO A 339 -8.84 -7.20 -4.75
CA PRO A 339 -8.20 -8.31 -5.45
C PRO A 339 -7.11 -9.00 -4.61
N SER A 340 -6.77 -10.21 -5.06
CA SER A 340 -5.55 -10.92 -4.66
C SER A 340 -4.29 -10.16 -5.06
N GLU A 341 -3.13 -10.69 -4.69
CA GLU A 341 -1.87 -10.39 -5.37
C GLU A 341 -1.98 -10.70 -6.89
N ILE A 342 -1.06 -10.15 -7.67
CA ILE A 342 -1.01 -10.37 -9.11
C ILE A 342 0.02 -11.46 -9.40
N LEU A 343 -0.45 -12.59 -9.91
CA LEU A 343 0.41 -13.67 -10.39
C LEU A 343 0.45 -13.69 -11.91
N SER A 344 1.55 -14.23 -12.46
CA SER A 344 1.78 -14.22 -13.88
C SER A 344 2.25 -15.58 -14.39
N ALA A 345 1.96 -15.86 -15.66
CA ALA A 345 2.47 -17.01 -16.38
C ALA A 345 2.89 -16.60 -17.78
N GLY A 346 3.81 -17.36 -18.36
CA GLY A 346 4.24 -17.13 -19.73
C GLY A 346 4.76 -18.40 -20.38
N ARG A 347 4.48 -18.55 -21.66
CA ARG A 347 4.92 -19.68 -22.48
C ARG A 347 5.93 -19.23 -23.51
N ALA A 348 7.13 -19.79 -23.46
CA ALA A 348 8.15 -19.58 -24.50
C ALA A 348 7.80 -20.38 -25.78
N PHE A 349 8.18 -19.88 -26.96
CA PHE A 349 7.91 -20.55 -28.25
C PHE A 349 8.52 -21.95 -28.34
N ASN A 350 9.77 -22.10 -27.92
CA ASN A 350 10.48 -23.38 -27.88
C ASN A 350 11.07 -23.53 -26.47
N SER A 351 10.20 -23.78 -25.52
CA SER A 351 10.54 -23.75 -24.10
C SER A 351 11.64 -24.74 -23.75
N LYS A 352 12.69 -24.27 -23.08
CA LYS A 352 13.76 -25.08 -22.51
C LYS A 352 13.39 -25.75 -21.19
N GLY A 353 12.19 -25.46 -20.68
CA GLY A 353 11.64 -25.94 -19.41
C GLY A 353 10.75 -24.87 -18.76
N THR A 354 10.12 -25.22 -17.64
CA THR A 354 9.27 -24.31 -16.88
C THR A 354 9.92 -23.92 -15.57
N VAL A 355 9.94 -22.63 -15.28
CA VAL A 355 10.41 -22.06 -13.99
C VAL A 355 9.18 -21.82 -13.11
N LEU A 356 9.24 -22.27 -11.86
CA LEU A 356 8.30 -21.86 -10.82
C LEU A 356 8.78 -20.57 -10.19
N VAL A 357 8.00 -19.50 -10.31
CA VAL A 357 8.22 -18.24 -9.61
C VAL A 357 7.37 -18.21 -8.34
N ILE A 358 8.00 -18.02 -7.20
CA ILE A 358 7.31 -17.90 -5.92
C ILE A 358 7.30 -16.43 -5.52
N ASN A 359 6.11 -15.84 -5.42
CA ASN A 359 5.96 -14.49 -4.89
C ASN A 359 6.02 -14.53 -3.36
N GLY A 360 7.20 -14.33 -2.80
CA GLY A 360 7.45 -14.29 -1.36
C GLY A 360 7.53 -12.86 -0.81
N PHE A 361 7.25 -11.85 -1.62
CA PHE A 361 7.21 -10.45 -1.20
C PHE A 361 5.77 -9.99 -1.01
N ASP A 362 5.17 -10.38 0.09
CA ASP A 362 3.79 -10.06 0.51
C ASP A 362 3.73 -9.00 1.63
N ARG A 363 4.87 -8.51 2.09
CA ARG A 363 4.99 -7.55 3.17
C ARG A 363 4.29 -6.23 2.87
N ILE A 364 3.45 -5.80 3.81
CA ILE A 364 2.89 -4.47 3.92
C ILE A 364 3.18 -3.93 5.32
N SER A 365 3.69 -2.72 5.44
CA SER A 365 4.11 -2.20 6.75
C SER A 365 4.11 -0.68 6.81
N ALA A 366 4.05 -0.16 8.02
CA ALA A 366 4.35 1.23 8.32
C ALA A 366 5.84 1.55 8.09
N PRO A 367 6.20 2.84 8.01
CA PRO A 367 7.58 3.27 8.13
C PRO A 367 8.21 2.74 9.41
N ALA A 368 9.51 2.47 9.37
CA ALA A 368 10.26 2.04 10.54
C ALA A 368 10.20 3.11 11.65
N ASP A 369 9.97 2.68 12.88
CA ASP A 369 9.93 3.54 14.04
C ASP A 369 11.16 3.36 14.94
N PHE A 370 11.40 4.33 15.81
CA PHE A 370 12.38 4.22 16.87
C PHE A 370 11.86 4.80 18.18
N THR A 371 12.42 4.29 19.28
CA THR A 371 12.27 4.88 20.60
C THR A 371 13.64 5.06 21.23
N ALA A 372 13.84 6.13 22.01
CA ALA A 372 15.08 6.39 22.71
C ALA A 372 14.82 6.58 24.21
N PRO A 373 15.84 6.35 25.05
CA PRO A 373 15.72 6.63 26.49
C PRO A 373 15.34 8.08 26.75
N ALA A 374 14.37 8.28 27.60
CA ALA A 374 13.87 9.59 28.00
C ALA A 374 13.70 9.63 29.52
N PRO A 375 13.55 10.82 30.14
CA PRO A 375 13.21 10.93 31.56
C PRO A 375 11.98 10.10 31.92
N ALA A 376 11.87 9.73 33.19
CA ALA A 376 10.75 8.93 33.68
C ALA A 376 9.39 9.47 33.19
N ASP A 377 8.50 8.55 32.81
CA ASP A 377 7.15 8.81 32.32
C ASP A 377 7.06 9.60 31.00
N THR A 378 8.15 9.70 30.26
CA THR A 378 8.20 10.34 28.94
C THR A 378 8.67 9.37 27.87
N LEU A 379 8.32 9.64 26.62
CA LEU A 379 8.73 8.88 25.45
C LEU A 379 9.42 9.82 24.44
N LEU A 380 10.64 9.49 24.05
CA LEU A 380 11.29 10.06 22.88
C LEU A 380 11.19 9.04 21.74
N ALA A 381 10.55 9.42 20.66
CA ALA A 381 10.23 8.50 19.58
C ALA A 381 10.08 9.23 18.25
N GLY A 382 10.17 8.47 17.15
CA GLY A 382 9.97 9.01 15.80
C GLY A 382 9.84 7.91 14.76
N PHE A 383 9.63 8.31 13.51
CA PHE A 383 9.67 7.46 12.32
C PHE A 383 10.86 7.84 11.45
N LEU A 384 11.47 6.87 10.78
CA LEU A 384 12.66 7.06 9.98
C LEU A 384 12.28 7.28 8.51
N ASP A 385 12.76 8.38 7.92
CA ASP A 385 12.53 8.69 6.51
C ASP A 385 13.41 7.87 5.56
N GLU A 386 14.64 7.58 5.97
CA GLU A 386 15.69 7.05 5.10
C GLU A 386 15.94 5.55 5.29
N GLN A 387 15.19 4.89 6.17
CA GLN A 387 15.32 3.46 6.42
C GLN A 387 13.95 2.80 6.35
N ASP A 388 13.84 1.80 5.48
CA ASP A 388 12.63 1.02 5.32
C ASP A 388 11.36 1.89 5.37
N HIS A 389 11.13 2.67 4.31
CA HIS A 389 10.02 3.62 4.19
C HIS A 389 8.62 3.02 4.35
N GLY A 390 8.57 1.74 4.66
CA GLY A 390 7.34 0.97 4.66
C GLY A 390 6.97 0.52 3.26
N VAL A 391 6.04 -0.41 3.22
CA VAL A 391 5.55 -0.99 1.97
C VAL A 391 4.04 -0.87 1.96
N PRO A 392 3.46 0.10 1.26
CA PRO A 392 2.03 0.30 1.23
C PRO A 392 1.35 -0.85 0.51
N TYR A 393 0.18 -1.21 1.01
CA TYR A 393 -0.73 -2.05 0.27
C TYR A 393 -1.58 -1.17 -0.64
N ILE A 394 -1.52 -1.41 -1.92
CA ILE A 394 -2.42 -0.79 -2.88
C ILE A 394 -2.50 -1.68 -4.12
N HIS A 395 -3.69 -1.84 -4.65
CA HIS A 395 -3.95 -2.72 -5.79
C HIS A 395 -3.20 -2.32 -7.03
N ASP A 396 -3.38 -1.06 -7.44
CA ASP A 396 -2.92 -0.55 -8.71
C ASP A 396 -2.03 0.69 -8.54
N ILE A 397 -1.95 1.22 -7.33
CA ILE A 397 -1.16 2.41 -7.00
C ILE A 397 -0.27 2.10 -5.81
N SER A 398 1.01 2.21 -5.99
CA SER A 398 2.02 1.83 -5.01
C SER A 398 2.69 3.04 -4.39
N TYR A 399 1.99 3.75 -3.52
CA TYR A 399 2.62 4.78 -2.73
C TYR A 399 1.96 4.93 -1.36
N ILE A 400 2.71 5.34 -0.38
CA ILE A 400 2.21 5.64 0.97
C ILE A 400 1.95 7.13 1.19
N GLY A 401 2.19 7.95 0.18
CA GLY A 401 2.15 9.40 0.28
C GLY A 401 3.41 9.94 0.97
N LYS A 402 3.24 11.02 1.72
CA LYS A 402 4.34 11.67 2.42
C LYS A 402 4.83 10.83 3.58
N MET A 403 6.13 10.64 3.67
CA MET A 403 6.79 10.09 4.84
C MET A 403 6.92 11.17 5.91
N LYS A 404 6.62 10.82 7.14
CA LYS A 404 6.67 11.73 8.28
C LYS A 404 7.65 11.21 9.33
N GLU A 405 8.60 12.05 9.69
CA GLU A 405 9.40 11.83 10.88
C GLU A 405 8.62 12.38 12.09
N TYR A 406 8.07 11.49 12.89
CA TYR A 406 7.34 11.88 14.09
C TYR A 406 8.33 12.12 15.24
N ARG A 407 8.38 13.35 15.74
CA ARG A 407 9.25 13.72 16.88
C ARG A 407 8.44 14.31 18.01
N ARG A 408 8.24 13.53 19.05
CA ARG A 408 7.56 13.96 20.26
C ARG A 408 8.23 15.16 20.96
N SER A 409 9.54 15.30 20.82
CA SER A 409 10.30 16.41 21.41
C SER A 409 10.05 17.76 20.75
N ILE A 410 9.39 17.77 19.61
CA ILE A 410 9.04 19.00 18.88
C ILE A 410 7.59 19.33 19.17
N PRO A 411 7.28 20.30 20.03
CA PRO A 411 5.90 20.64 20.34
C PRO A 411 5.24 21.37 19.18
N TRP A 412 3.94 21.18 19.04
CA TRP A 412 3.10 22.00 18.20
C TRP A 412 3.08 23.43 18.73
N MET A 413 3.33 24.42 17.87
CA MET A 413 3.38 25.81 18.25
C MET A 413 2.18 26.61 17.67
N ASP A 414 2.00 26.54 16.37
CA ASP A 414 0.96 27.20 15.59
C ASP A 414 0.82 26.56 14.20
N ASP A 415 -0.01 27.13 13.34
CA ASP A 415 -0.28 26.62 12.00
C ASP A 415 0.95 26.67 11.06
N ASP A 416 1.93 27.47 11.40
CA ASP A 416 3.14 27.69 10.61
C ASP A 416 4.35 26.94 11.16
N ALA A 417 4.24 26.37 12.36
CA ALA A 417 5.32 25.68 13.02
C ALA A 417 5.20 24.17 12.87
N SER A 418 6.35 23.53 12.78
CA SER A 418 6.44 22.09 12.96
C SER A 418 5.99 21.73 14.37
N GLY A 419 5.02 20.86 14.48
CA GLY A 419 4.47 20.40 15.73
C GLY A 419 4.79 18.95 16.02
N PHE A 420 4.11 18.41 17.03
CA PHE A 420 4.11 16.99 17.27
C PHE A 420 3.64 16.23 16.04
N GLY A 421 4.45 15.31 15.57
CA GLY A 421 4.16 14.54 14.39
C GLY A 421 4.34 15.28 13.07
N ASP A 422 4.95 16.46 13.09
CA ASP A 422 5.36 17.10 11.85
C ASP A 422 6.68 16.53 11.35
N SER A 423 6.84 16.53 10.04
CA SER A 423 7.99 15.95 9.38
C SER A 423 8.98 17.03 8.95
N TYR A 424 10.24 16.72 9.16
CA TYR A 424 11.37 17.37 8.50
C TYR A 424 12.01 16.46 7.46
N GLY A 425 11.29 15.39 7.05
CA GLY A 425 11.79 14.40 6.14
C GLY A 425 11.99 14.93 4.72
N ASN A 426 13.02 14.42 4.05
CA ASN A 426 13.36 14.80 2.68
C ASN A 426 12.28 14.38 1.65
N TYR A 427 11.41 13.46 2.03
CA TYR A 427 10.42 12.86 1.13
C TYR A 427 8.99 13.38 1.34
N GLU A 428 8.85 14.46 2.09
CA GLU A 428 7.54 14.99 2.51
C GLU A 428 6.59 15.32 1.36
N THR A 429 7.12 15.71 0.22
CA THR A 429 6.34 16.06 -0.98
C THR A 429 6.44 15.01 -2.10
N GLN A 430 7.08 13.87 -1.85
CA GLN A 430 7.32 12.87 -2.88
C GLN A 430 6.37 11.68 -2.76
N VAL A 431 6.00 11.12 -3.89
CA VAL A 431 5.36 9.81 -3.98
C VAL A 431 6.44 8.75 -3.74
N ILE A 432 6.13 7.77 -2.90
CA ILE A 432 7.02 6.67 -2.56
C ILE A 432 6.41 5.39 -3.09
N ALA A 433 7.03 4.82 -4.10
CA ALA A 433 6.61 3.54 -4.64
C ALA A 433 6.87 2.42 -3.62
N GLY A 434 5.90 1.51 -3.49
CA GLY A 434 5.98 0.38 -2.58
C GLY A 434 5.77 -0.97 -3.29
N ASN A 435 5.39 -1.99 -2.54
CA ASN A 435 5.08 -3.29 -3.09
C ASN A 435 3.74 -3.24 -3.85
N THR A 436 3.78 -3.51 -5.14
CA THR A 436 2.59 -3.61 -6.01
C THR A 436 1.99 -5.02 -6.05
N PHE A 437 2.70 -6.00 -5.48
CA PHE A 437 2.37 -7.42 -5.62
C PHE A 437 2.33 -7.94 -7.07
N ASP A 438 3.09 -7.30 -7.99
CA ASP A 438 3.10 -7.58 -9.44
C ASP A 438 4.49 -7.98 -9.96
N TYR A 439 5.42 -8.29 -9.10
CA TYR A 439 6.81 -8.62 -9.50
C TYR A 439 6.97 -9.95 -10.24
N PRO A 440 6.08 -10.96 -10.12
CA PRO A 440 6.13 -12.14 -10.98
C PRO A 440 6.13 -11.84 -12.49
N ALA A 441 5.52 -10.72 -12.91
CA ALA A 441 5.56 -10.28 -14.30
C ALA A 441 6.95 -9.84 -14.74
N ILE A 442 7.67 -9.10 -13.87
CA ILE A 442 9.03 -8.61 -14.14
C ILE A 442 10.03 -9.76 -14.26
N HIS A 443 10.00 -10.68 -13.29
CA HIS A 443 10.83 -11.90 -13.32
C HIS A 443 10.49 -12.76 -14.54
N GLY A 444 9.20 -12.97 -14.77
CA GLY A 444 8.68 -13.77 -15.87
C GLY A 444 9.06 -13.24 -17.26
N ALA A 445 9.09 -11.93 -17.44
CA ALA A 445 9.54 -11.33 -18.71
C ALA A 445 11.02 -11.70 -18.99
N ALA A 446 11.89 -11.61 -17.98
CA ALA A 446 13.29 -11.99 -18.10
C ALA A 446 13.46 -13.52 -18.32
N ILE A 447 12.64 -14.36 -17.68
CA ILE A 447 12.60 -15.81 -17.86
C ILE A 447 12.20 -16.17 -19.31
N LEU A 448 11.15 -15.54 -19.84
CA LEU A 448 10.72 -15.74 -21.24
C LEU A 448 11.83 -15.38 -22.24
N LYS A 449 12.53 -14.27 -22.00
CA LYS A 449 13.68 -13.87 -22.83
C LYS A 449 14.83 -14.86 -22.80
N ALA A 450 15.05 -15.53 -21.66
CA ALA A 450 16.04 -16.62 -21.55
C ALA A 450 15.59 -17.90 -22.28
N GLY A 451 14.35 -17.97 -22.77
CA GLY A 451 13.77 -19.08 -23.52
C GLY A 451 13.11 -20.16 -22.64
N TYR A 452 12.66 -19.79 -21.46
CA TYR A 452 11.92 -20.66 -20.55
C TYR A 452 10.47 -20.20 -20.41
N SER A 453 9.56 -21.15 -20.23
CA SER A 453 8.21 -20.86 -19.76
C SER A 453 8.24 -20.64 -18.23
N PHE A 454 7.21 -20.04 -17.67
CA PHE A 454 7.08 -19.90 -16.24
C PHE A 454 5.61 -19.89 -15.79
N VAL A 455 5.40 -20.24 -14.54
CA VAL A 455 4.18 -20.03 -13.77
C VAL A 455 4.55 -19.42 -12.44
N SER A 456 3.63 -18.70 -11.80
CA SER A 456 3.88 -18.15 -10.47
C SER A 456 2.85 -18.59 -9.46
N VAL A 457 3.25 -18.56 -8.18
CA VAL A 457 2.43 -18.95 -7.05
C VAL A 457 2.66 -17.99 -5.88
N SER A 458 1.65 -17.82 -5.04
CA SER A 458 1.81 -17.09 -3.79
C SER A 458 2.65 -17.89 -2.79
N ASN A 459 3.25 -17.20 -1.83
CA ASN A 459 3.99 -17.82 -0.73
C ASN A 459 3.12 -18.80 0.07
N GLU A 460 1.88 -18.43 0.35
CA GLU A 460 0.94 -19.24 1.12
C GLU A 460 0.62 -20.56 0.43
N SER A 461 0.66 -20.61 -0.89
CA SER A 461 0.40 -21.82 -1.67
C SER A 461 1.37 -22.97 -1.43
N LEU A 462 2.52 -22.70 -0.81
CA LEU A 462 3.49 -23.74 -0.39
C LEU A 462 3.01 -24.50 0.86
N SER A 463 1.96 -24.03 1.53
CA SER A 463 1.44 -24.57 2.77
C SER A 463 -0.01 -25.04 2.59
N PRO A 464 -0.48 -26.03 3.38
CA PRO A 464 -1.90 -26.38 3.38
C PRO A 464 -2.73 -25.26 4.05
N VAL A 465 -3.91 -24.98 3.50
CA VAL A 465 -4.93 -24.18 4.16
C VAL A 465 -5.46 -24.97 5.35
N GLY A 466 -5.25 -24.53 6.56
CA GLY A 466 -5.83 -25.06 7.78
C GLY A 466 -6.04 -26.59 7.92
N LYS A 467 -6.35 -27.08 9.10
CA LYS A 467 -6.65 -28.51 9.29
C LYS A 467 -8.03 -28.85 8.71
N GLY A 468 -8.03 -29.66 7.64
CA GLY A 468 -9.24 -30.23 7.07
C GLY A 468 -9.71 -29.62 5.75
N GLU A 469 -9.02 -28.65 5.21
CA GLU A 469 -9.31 -28.07 3.91
C GLU A 469 -8.59 -28.78 2.76
N LYS A 470 -9.19 -28.74 1.56
CA LYS A 470 -8.79 -29.62 0.43
C LYS A 470 -7.81 -28.97 -0.55
N ASN A 471 -7.05 -27.96 -0.16
CA ASN A 471 -6.03 -27.51 -1.09
C ASN A 471 -4.84 -28.47 -1.09
N ILE A 472 -4.28 -28.68 -2.26
CA ILE A 472 -3.01 -29.39 -2.41
C ILE A 472 -1.93 -28.31 -2.48
N PRO A 473 -1.00 -28.24 -1.51
CA PRO A 473 0.13 -27.31 -1.59
C PRO A 473 0.89 -27.49 -2.89
N VAL A 474 1.42 -26.41 -3.42
CA VAL A 474 2.28 -26.48 -4.61
C VAL A 474 3.56 -27.22 -4.26
N ASP A 475 3.86 -28.25 -5.01
CA ASP A 475 5.07 -29.03 -4.81
C ASP A 475 6.20 -28.49 -5.70
N MET A 476 7.16 -27.79 -5.09
CA MET A 476 8.35 -27.28 -5.79
C MET A 476 9.10 -28.36 -6.56
N ARG A 477 9.03 -29.63 -6.12
CA ARG A 477 9.73 -30.78 -6.71
C ARG A 477 9.24 -31.17 -8.11
N GLU A 478 8.07 -30.66 -8.52
CA GLU A 478 7.57 -30.81 -9.89
C GLU A 478 8.36 -29.93 -10.90
N TYR A 479 9.17 -28.99 -10.41
CA TYR A 479 9.91 -28.01 -11.22
C TYR A 479 11.42 -28.19 -11.04
N ARG A 480 12.15 -28.14 -12.14
CA ARG A 480 13.61 -28.18 -12.11
C ARG A 480 14.23 -26.85 -11.67
N TYR A 481 13.53 -25.75 -11.88
CA TYR A 481 14.00 -24.39 -11.62
C TYR A 481 12.96 -23.65 -10.79
N VAL A 482 13.42 -23.01 -9.72
CA VAL A 482 12.62 -22.15 -8.85
C VAL A 482 13.26 -20.77 -8.77
N ASP A 483 12.44 -19.75 -8.84
CA ASP A 483 12.78 -18.34 -8.66
C ASP A 483 11.97 -17.79 -7.50
N LEU A 484 12.61 -17.43 -6.38
CA LEU A 484 11.98 -16.94 -5.16
C LEU A 484 12.20 -15.43 -5.02
N ILE A 485 11.12 -14.70 -5.16
CA ILE A 485 11.06 -13.25 -4.97
C ILE A 485 10.87 -12.96 -3.49
N LEU A 486 11.80 -12.26 -2.86
CA LEU A 486 11.67 -11.85 -1.47
C LEU A 486 11.66 -10.32 -1.28
N GLY A 487 12.01 -9.55 -2.31
CA GLY A 487 11.93 -8.09 -2.25
C GLY A 487 12.48 -7.49 -0.97
N LYS A 488 11.64 -6.80 -0.23
CA LYS A 488 11.91 -6.28 1.12
C LYS A 488 11.19 -7.09 2.21
N GLN A 489 10.91 -8.36 1.98
CA GLN A 489 10.30 -9.24 2.97
C GLN A 489 11.17 -9.34 4.22
N CYS A 490 10.65 -8.96 5.36
CA CYS A 490 11.29 -9.14 6.66
C CYS A 490 10.26 -9.07 7.78
N GLN A 491 10.59 -9.66 8.93
CA GLN A 491 9.70 -9.62 10.09
C GLN A 491 9.29 -8.20 10.43
N THR A 492 7.98 -8.00 10.58
CA THR A 492 7.37 -6.70 10.82
C THR A 492 6.35 -6.80 11.95
N LYS A 493 6.40 -5.80 12.83
CA LYS A 493 5.48 -5.64 13.95
C LYS A 493 4.43 -4.59 13.57
N MET A 494 3.17 -4.85 13.87
CA MET A 494 2.12 -3.84 13.78
C MET A 494 2.05 -3.03 15.08
N GLY A 495 2.15 -1.72 14.98
CA GLY A 495 2.01 -0.81 16.11
C GLY A 495 2.89 -1.19 17.30
N ARG A 496 2.27 -1.43 18.46
CA ARG A 496 2.95 -1.89 19.68
C ARG A 496 3.15 -3.42 19.73
N GLY A 497 2.69 -4.15 18.75
CA GLY A 497 2.79 -5.60 18.67
C GLY A 497 1.71 -6.38 19.44
N GLY A 498 0.59 -5.74 19.80
CA GLY A 498 -0.49 -6.25 20.65
C GLY A 498 -0.94 -7.70 20.37
N VAL A 499 -2.01 -7.88 19.62
CA VAL A 499 -2.60 -9.21 19.35
C VAL A 499 -1.89 -9.95 18.22
N LYS A 500 -1.46 -9.23 17.21
CA LYS A 500 -0.84 -9.82 16.02
C LYS A 500 0.56 -10.35 16.34
N PRO A 501 0.89 -11.57 15.90
CA PRO A 501 2.27 -12.05 15.90
C PRO A 501 3.13 -11.17 14.98
N LEU A 502 4.46 -11.38 15.05
CA LEU A 502 5.36 -10.89 14.02
C LEU A 502 5.01 -11.57 12.69
N GLU A 503 4.82 -10.78 11.64
CA GLU A 503 4.43 -11.24 10.31
C GLU A 503 5.56 -10.99 9.29
N PHE A 504 5.45 -11.55 8.09
CA PHE A 504 6.33 -11.31 6.96
C PHE A 504 7.78 -11.79 7.13
N LYS A 505 8.00 -12.85 7.89
CA LYS A 505 9.33 -13.45 7.98
C LYS A 505 9.85 -13.79 6.57
N THR A 506 11.09 -13.41 6.28
CA THR A 506 11.73 -13.62 4.95
C THR A 506 11.66 -15.08 4.53
N PHE A 507 11.99 -16.01 5.43
CA PHE A 507 11.84 -17.45 5.21
C PHE A 507 10.97 -18.03 6.32
N SER A 508 9.68 -18.19 6.06
CA SER A 508 8.78 -18.88 6.99
C SER A 508 9.17 -20.34 7.17
N LYS A 509 8.80 -20.98 8.29
CA LYS A 509 9.14 -22.39 8.53
C LYS A 509 8.65 -23.33 7.41
N PRO A 510 7.39 -23.21 6.92
CA PRO A 510 6.93 -24.02 5.78
C PRO A 510 7.77 -23.80 4.53
N MET A 511 8.17 -22.56 4.24
CA MET A 511 9.02 -22.23 3.11
C MET A 511 10.40 -22.87 3.26
N GLN A 512 11.02 -22.78 4.44
CA GLN A 512 12.32 -23.43 4.72
C GLN A 512 12.26 -24.94 4.49
N GLU A 513 11.19 -25.60 4.98
CA GLU A 513 10.98 -27.03 4.83
C GLU A 513 10.79 -27.42 3.35
N ALA A 514 10.01 -26.65 2.59
CA ALA A 514 9.78 -26.87 1.17
C ALA A 514 11.08 -26.70 0.36
N ILE A 515 11.86 -25.64 0.61
CA ILE A 515 13.14 -25.39 -0.05
C ILE A 515 14.16 -26.49 0.29
N ALA A 516 14.25 -26.90 1.55
CA ALA A 516 15.16 -27.96 1.97
C ALA A 516 14.83 -29.30 1.30
N ALA A 517 13.54 -29.65 1.22
CA ALA A 517 13.09 -30.85 0.51
C ALA A 517 13.38 -30.80 -1.00
N TYR A 518 13.18 -29.63 -1.61
CA TYR A 518 13.45 -29.38 -3.02
C TYR A 518 14.93 -29.50 -3.36
N CYS A 519 15.80 -28.82 -2.60
CA CYS A 519 17.25 -28.89 -2.78
C CYS A 519 17.79 -30.31 -2.59
N LYS A 520 17.30 -31.03 -1.60
CA LYS A 520 17.70 -32.43 -1.34
C LYS A 520 17.43 -33.36 -2.52
N GLN A 521 16.49 -33.04 -3.41
CA GLN A 521 16.17 -33.80 -4.62
C GLN A 521 16.90 -33.27 -5.88
N GLY A 522 17.86 -32.37 -5.73
CA GLY A 522 18.66 -31.82 -6.84
C GLY A 522 18.01 -30.62 -7.53
N GLY A 523 17.04 -29.97 -6.91
CA GLY A 523 16.39 -28.76 -7.44
C GLY A 523 17.29 -27.54 -7.47
N ASN A 524 17.11 -26.65 -8.43
CA ASN A 524 17.93 -25.44 -8.60
C ASN A 524 17.12 -24.19 -8.25
N ILE A 525 17.62 -23.37 -7.31
CA ILE A 525 16.87 -22.22 -6.79
C ILE A 525 17.65 -20.92 -6.92
N PHE A 526 16.98 -19.91 -7.49
CA PHE A 526 17.37 -18.52 -7.47
C PHE A 526 16.60 -17.81 -6.36
N VAL A 527 17.26 -17.02 -5.53
CA VAL A 527 16.67 -16.25 -4.43
C VAL A 527 17.17 -14.82 -4.51
N SER A 528 16.28 -13.84 -4.43
CA SER A 528 16.68 -12.43 -4.39
C SER A 528 15.86 -11.65 -3.35
N GLY A 529 16.53 -10.83 -2.54
CA GLY A 529 15.87 -10.01 -1.53
C GLY A 529 16.86 -9.20 -0.69
N ALA A 530 16.38 -8.10 -0.12
CA ALA A 530 17.20 -7.17 0.66
C ALA A 530 17.54 -7.70 2.07
N PHE A 531 16.68 -8.55 2.65
CA PHE A 531 16.80 -9.00 4.04
C PHE A 531 17.01 -10.52 4.18
N VAL A 532 17.61 -11.14 3.16
CA VAL A 532 17.84 -12.60 3.15
C VAL A 532 18.74 -13.07 4.29
N GLY A 533 19.58 -12.20 4.83
CA GLY A 533 20.45 -12.48 5.97
C GLY A 533 20.04 -11.72 7.22
N THR A 534 19.79 -10.44 7.12
CA THR A 534 19.43 -9.59 8.27
C THR A 534 18.27 -10.17 9.07
N ASP A 535 17.21 -10.65 8.42
CA ASP A 535 16.05 -11.22 9.12
C ASP A 535 16.33 -12.54 9.84
N LEU A 536 17.42 -13.22 9.51
CA LEU A 536 17.84 -14.48 10.14
C LEU A 536 18.90 -14.30 11.24
N TRP A 537 19.74 -13.27 11.15
CA TRP A 537 20.88 -13.04 12.05
C TRP A 537 20.72 -11.85 12.98
N ASP A 538 20.13 -10.76 12.51
CA ASP A 538 20.15 -9.46 13.19
C ASP A 538 18.79 -8.74 13.18
N ASN A 539 17.69 -9.48 13.13
CA ASN A 539 16.37 -8.86 13.23
C ASN A 539 16.11 -8.40 14.66
N ARG A 540 16.00 -7.09 14.85
CA ARG A 540 15.75 -6.45 16.16
C ARG A 540 14.40 -6.78 16.79
N LEU A 541 13.45 -7.33 16.03
CA LEU A 541 12.11 -7.67 16.50
C LEU A 541 12.02 -9.08 17.10
N ALA A 542 12.98 -9.94 16.77
CA ALA A 542 13.00 -11.32 17.24
C ALA A 542 14.40 -11.76 17.64
N THR A 543 14.47 -12.70 18.56
CA THR A 543 15.73 -13.39 18.87
C THR A 543 16.15 -14.22 17.65
N ALA A 544 17.42 -14.13 17.27
CA ALA A 544 17.97 -14.95 16.20
C ALA A 544 17.78 -16.44 16.51
N ASP A 545 17.22 -17.19 15.55
CA ASP A 545 17.02 -18.63 15.66
C ASP A 545 18.19 -19.36 14.99
N GLU A 546 18.90 -20.21 15.73
CA GLU A 546 20.00 -20.98 15.20
C GLU A 546 19.56 -21.95 14.08
N ALA A 547 18.29 -22.40 14.09
CA ALA A 547 17.74 -23.22 13.01
C ALA A 547 17.62 -22.43 11.70
N ASP A 548 17.26 -21.15 11.76
CA ASP A 548 17.16 -20.26 10.60
C ASP A 548 18.54 -20.02 9.98
N LYS A 549 19.55 -19.74 10.81
CA LYS A 549 20.93 -19.58 10.35
C LYS A 549 21.47 -20.88 9.72
N LYS A 550 21.15 -22.01 10.35
CA LYS A 550 21.53 -23.33 9.84
C LYS A 550 20.88 -23.62 8.48
N PHE A 551 19.61 -23.27 8.29
CA PHE A 551 18.94 -23.36 6.99
C PHE A 551 19.70 -22.57 5.92
N ALA A 552 20.03 -21.30 6.17
CA ALA A 552 20.78 -20.49 5.20
C ALA A 552 22.17 -21.08 4.89
N MET A 553 22.90 -21.54 5.91
CA MET A 553 24.25 -22.06 5.73
C MET A 553 24.29 -23.46 5.11
N GLU A 554 23.40 -24.34 5.50
CA GLU A 554 23.45 -25.76 5.08
C GLU A 554 22.62 -26.03 3.80
N VAL A 555 21.53 -25.27 3.58
CA VAL A 555 20.66 -25.45 2.41
C VAL A 555 20.99 -24.43 1.33
N LEU A 556 20.91 -23.13 1.62
CA LEU A 556 21.16 -22.08 0.64
C LEU A 556 22.64 -21.73 0.45
N LYS A 557 23.54 -22.23 1.33
CA LYS A 557 25.01 -22.17 1.24
C LYS A 557 25.63 -20.78 1.38
N TYR A 558 24.92 -19.86 2.03
CA TYR A 558 25.45 -18.53 2.39
C TYR A 558 25.39 -18.28 3.89
N LYS A 559 26.15 -17.31 4.35
CA LYS A 559 26.10 -16.71 5.68
C LYS A 559 25.99 -15.20 5.54
N TRP A 560 25.30 -14.57 6.47
CA TRP A 560 25.19 -13.12 6.54
C TRP A 560 26.50 -12.48 7.00
N ARG A 561 26.83 -11.33 6.42
CA ARG A 561 27.99 -10.53 6.80
C ARG A 561 27.59 -9.26 7.52
N VAL A 562 26.69 -8.46 6.91
CA VAL A 562 26.18 -7.19 7.44
C VAL A 562 24.97 -6.77 6.63
N GLY A 563 23.98 -6.16 7.31
CA GLY A 563 22.89 -5.40 6.67
C GLY A 563 23.33 -4.00 6.26
N GLN A 564 22.50 -3.27 5.53
CA GLN A 564 22.82 -1.94 4.98
C GLN A 564 24.18 -1.91 4.26
N ALA A 565 24.43 -2.95 3.49
CA ALA A 565 25.75 -3.23 2.93
C ALA A 565 26.21 -2.20 1.89
N ALA A 566 25.28 -1.49 1.26
CA ALA A 566 25.57 -0.52 0.20
C ALA A 566 24.47 0.52 0.07
N THR A 567 24.85 1.71 -0.39
CA THR A 567 23.93 2.85 -0.59
C THR A 567 23.91 3.37 -2.03
N MET A 568 24.87 2.95 -2.87
CA MET A 568 25.00 3.50 -4.24
C MET A 568 24.17 2.76 -5.29
N GLY A 569 23.49 1.66 -4.94
CA GLY A 569 22.65 0.90 -5.88
C GLY A 569 23.43 0.29 -7.05
N LYS A 570 24.72 -0.04 -6.87
CA LYS A 570 25.59 -0.56 -7.94
C LYS A 570 26.30 -1.83 -7.52
N VAL A 571 26.18 -2.86 -8.36
CA VAL A 571 26.84 -4.15 -8.18
C VAL A 571 27.58 -4.56 -9.44
N LYS A 572 28.64 -5.34 -9.29
CA LYS A 572 29.43 -5.88 -10.39
C LYS A 572 29.60 -7.38 -10.22
N SER A 573 29.61 -8.12 -11.32
CA SER A 573 30.01 -9.50 -11.35
C SER A 573 31.51 -9.62 -11.04
N VAL A 574 31.89 -10.75 -10.46
CA VAL A 574 33.30 -11.06 -10.18
C VAL A 574 33.67 -12.44 -10.76
N ALA A 575 34.96 -12.63 -11.03
CA ALA A 575 35.46 -13.92 -11.49
C ALA A 575 35.11 -15.02 -10.49
N SER A 576 34.49 -16.07 -10.99
CA SER A 576 34.07 -17.23 -10.22
C SER A 576 34.16 -18.47 -11.10
N PRO A 577 34.03 -19.70 -10.55
CA PRO A 577 33.93 -20.91 -11.36
C PRO A 577 32.69 -20.95 -12.28
N PHE A 578 31.77 -19.96 -12.17
CA PHE A 578 30.52 -19.88 -12.92
C PHE A 578 30.60 -18.80 -14.00
N PRO A 579 31.02 -19.15 -15.22
CA PRO A 579 31.46 -18.17 -16.23
C PRO A 579 30.34 -17.38 -16.90
N ALA A 580 29.08 -17.77 -16.73
CA ALA A 580 27.95 -17.15 -17.44
C ALA A 580 27.63 -15.72 -16.97
N LEU A 581 28.04 -15.35 -15.74
CA LEU A 581 27.73 -14.04 -15.19
C LEU A 581 28.83 -13.03 -15.55
N SER A 582 28.45 -11.94 -16.20
CA SER A 582 29.35 -10.83 -16.52
C SER A 582 28.57 -9.49 -16.54
N GLY A 583 29.22 -8.41 -16.15
CA GLY A 583 28.69 -7.06 -16.25
C GLY A 583 28.55 -6.32 -14.93
N ASN A 584 27.99 -5.13 -15.07
CA ASN A 584 27.58 -4.26 -13.96
C ASN A 584 26.06 -4.14 -13.99
N TYR A 585 25.47 -4.01 -12.83
CA TYR A 585 24.04 -3.91 -12.64
C TYR A 585 23.73 -2.74 -11.71
N THR A 586 22.59 -2.10 -11.92
CA THR A 586 22.13 -0.99 -11.10
C THR A 586 20.72 -1.26 -10.58
N TYR A 587 20.48 -0.97 -9.31
CA TYR A 587 19.16 -1.11 -8.70
C TYR A 587 18.67 0.20 -8.10
N HIS A 588 17.38 0.30 -7.86
CA HIS A 588 16.76 1.51 -7.29
C HIS A 588 17.16 1.70 -5.83
N ASN A 589 17.96 2.72 -5.57
CA ASN A 589 18.45 3.14 -4.25
C ASN A 589 17.97 4.56 -3.86
N GLU A 590 17.19 5.19 -4.72
CA GLU A 590 16.60 6.50 -4.53
C GLU A 590 15.12 6.45 -4.89
N LEU A 591 14.32 7.37 -4.34
CA LEU A 591 12.90 7.47 -4.63
C LEU A 591 12.66 7.68 -6.13
N ASN A 592 11.72 6.93 -6.65
CA ASN A 592 11.33 6.93 -8.05
C ASN A 592 9.85 6.53 -8.17
N ALA A 593 9.28 6.66 -9.36
CA ALA A 593 7.88 6.33 -9.62
C ALA A 593 7.65 4.84 -9.98
N ASP A 594 8.72 4.08 -10.27
CA ASP A 594 8.62 2.78 -10.93
C ASP A 594 8.67 1.61 -9.94
N SER A 595 9.45 1.75 -8.87
CA SER A 595 9.68 0.66 -7.92
C SER A 595 10.02 1.19 -6.52
N TYR A 596 9.93 0.32 -5.54
CA TYR A 596 10.37 0.62 -4.17
C TYR A 596 11.90 0.84 -4.10
N VAL A 597 12.32 1.54 -3.05
CA VAL A 597 13.74 1.81 -2.77
C VAL A 597 14.36 0.63 -2.05
N VAL A 598 15.58 0.27 -2.43
CA VAL A 598 16.42 -0.70 -1.72
C VAL A 598 17.46 0.06 -0.91
N GLU A 599 17.06 0.52 0.26
CA GLU A 599 17.89 1.31 1.17
C GLU A 599 18.82 0.47 2.03
N SER A 600 18.51 -0.81 2.22
CA SER A 600 19.21 -1.68 3.18
C SER A 600 19.48 -3.09 2.63
N PRO A 601 20.27 -3.23 1.56
CA PRO A 601 20.61 -4.54 1.02
C PRO A 601 21.57 -5.29 1.94
N ASP A 602 21.57 -6.62 1.87
CA ASP A 602 22.43 -7.50 2.63
C ASP A 602 23.77 -7.80 1.93
N ALA A 603 24.85 -7.83 2.68
CA ALA A 603 26.06 -8.53 2.27
C ALA A 603 26.03 -9.98 2.78
N ILE A 604 26.22 -10.91 1.86
CA ILE A 604 26.25 -12.35 2.13
C ILE A 604 27.56 -12.97 1.64
N GLU A 605 28.07 -13.95 2.36
CA GLU A 605 29.34 -14.64 2.04
C GLU A 605 29.12 -16.14 1.87
N PRO A 606 29.97 -16.83 1.11
CA PRO A 606 29.94 -18.28 1.02
C PRO A 606 30.02 -18.97 2.39
N ALA A 607 29.12 -19.92 2.65
CA ALA A 607 29.13 -20.71 3.88
C ALA A 607 29.96 -22.01 3.75
N THR A 608 30.28 -22.45 2.53
CA THR A 608 31.03 -23.66 2.25
C THR A 608 32.12 -23.40 1.20
N LYS A 609 33.10 -24.32 1.08
CA LYS A 609 34.19 -24.19 0.09
C LYS A 609 33.72 -24.28 -1.37
N ASP A 610 32.56 -24.89 -1.60
CA ASP A 610 31.98 -25.11 -2.94
C ASP A 610 30.96 -24.02 -3.30
N ALA A 611 30.77 -23.04 -2.40
CA ALA A 611 30.00 -21.82 -2.66
C ALA A 611 30.98 -20.66 -2.96
N HIS A 612 30.59 -19.77 -3.86
CA HIS A 612 31.47 -18.69 -4.31
C HIS A 612 30.71 -17.36 -4.37
N THR A 613 31.40 -16.26 -4.02
CA THR A 613 30.94 -14.92 -4.32
C THR A 613 30.90 -14.73 -5.84
N VAL A 614 29.75 -14.31 -6.37
CA VAL A 614 29.55 -14.08 -7.81
C VAL A 614 29.33 -12.61 -8.14
N MET A 615 28.92 -11.81 -7.18
CA MET A 615 28.70 -10.37 -7.31
C MET A 615 29.22 -9.62 -6.08
N ARG A 616 29.61 -8.36 -6.29
CA ARG A 616 30.06 -7.47 -5.20
C ARG A 616 29.47 -6.08 -5.36
N TYR A 617 29.14 -5.43 -4.25
CA TYR A 617 28.82 -4.01 -4.23
C TYR A 617 30.02 -3.19 -4.69
N SER A 618 29.78 -2.25 -5.61
CA SER A 618 30.86 -1.51 -6.27
C SER A 618 31.58 -0.54 -5.35
N GLU A 619 30.89 0.01 -4.32
CA GLU A 619 31.41 1.03 -3.44
C GLU A 619 32.40 0.51 -2.38
N ASN A 620 32.24 -0.71 -1.91
CA ASN A 620 33.00 -1.22 -0.76
C ASN A 620 33.53 -2.67 -0.95
N ASN A 621 33.19 -3.27 -2.08
CA ASN A 621 33.60 -4.63 -2.46
C ASN A 621 33.03 -5.75 -1.55
N LEU A 622 32.03 -5.49 -0.72
CA LEU A 622 31.29 -6.50 0.02
C LEU A 622 30.57 -7.46 -0.96
N SER A 623 30.39 -8.71 -0.57
CA SER A 623 29.73 -9.71 -1.42
C SER A 623 28.24 -9.45 -1.49
N ALA A 624 27.70 -9.24 -2.69
CA ALA A 624 26.30 -8.97 -2.98
C ALA A 624 25.54 -10.22 -3.46
N GLY A 625 26.25 -11.31 -3.76
CA GLY A 625 25.63 -12.54 -4.22
C GLY A 625 26.55 -13.74 -4.10
N VAL A 626 25.94 -14.88 -3.79
CA VAL A 626 26.62 -16.18 -3.60
C VAL A 626 25.93 -17.22 -4.47
N ALA A 627 26.74 -18.02 -5.18
CA ALA A 627 26.27 -19.21 -5.88
C ALA A 627 26.97 -20.47 -5.38
N TYR A 628 26.24 -21.58 -5.41
CA TYR A 628 26.72 -22.90 -5.02
C TYR A 628 26.40 -23.92 -6.11
N GLN A 629 27.31 -24.83 -6.35
CA GLN A 629 27.13 -25.98 -7.23
C GLN A 629 27.61 -27.25 -6.54
N GLY A 630 26.69 -28.20 -6.41
CA GLY A 630 26.94 -29.53 -5.84
C GLY A 630 25.84 -30.48 -6.32
N ASP A 631 25.22 -31.23 -5.40
CA ASP A 631 24.08 -32.11 -5.71
C ASP A 631 22.84 -31.33 -6.19
N TYR A 632 22.81 -30.04 -5.90
CA TYR A 632 21.85 -29.07 -6.37
C TYR A 632 22.58 -27.73 -6.58
N LYS A 633 21.88 -26.72 -7.09
CA LYS A 633 22.46 -25.38 -7.27
C LYS A 633 21.62 -24.31 -6.59
N THR A 634 22.30 -23.36 -5.96
CA THR A 634 21.68 -22.14 -5.44
C THR A 634 22.35 -20.91 -6.03
N PHE A 635 21.57 -19.88 -6.26
CA PHE A 635 22.05 -18.55 -6.60
C PHE A 635 21.28 -17.54 -5.73
N VAL A 636 21.96 -16.89 -4.80
CA VAL A 636 21.32 -16.00 -3.82
C VAL A 636 21.89 -14.60 -3.96
N LEU A 637 21.01 -13.59 -4.06
CA LEU A 637 21.35 -12.17 -4.06
C LEU A 637 20.93 -11.52 -2.75
N GLY A 638 21.78 -10.66 -2.20
CA GLY A 638 21.48 -9.81 -1.04
C GLY A 638 20.73 -8.52 -1.40
N PHE A 639 20.20 -8.43 -2.62
CA PHE A 639 19.32 -7.34 -3.10
C PHE A 639 18.25 -7.91 -4.04
N PRO A 640 17.11 -7.24 -4.17
CA PRO A 640 16.01 -7.73 -5.02
C PRO A 640 16.31 -7.62 -6.52
N PHE A 641 16.00 -8.67 -7.27
CA PHE A 641 16.18 -8.71 -8.73
C PHE A 641 15.27 -7.72 -9.45
N GLU A 642 14.00 -7.63 -9.06
CA GLU A 642 13.00 -6.75 -9.65
C GLU A 642 13.33 -5.26 -9.50
N SER A 643 14.18 -4.92 -8.52
CA SER A 643 14.67 -3.56 -8.33
C SER A 643 15.77 -3.13 -9.30
N ILE A 644 16.32 -4.04 -10.11
CA ILE A 644 17.29 -3.71 -11.16
C ILE A 644 16.62 -2.76 -12.18
N ARG A 645 17.32 -1.67 -12.52
CA ARG A 645 16.71 -0.52 -13.21
C ARG A 645 16.30 -0.79 -14.65
N THR A 646 17.04 -1.63 -15.37
CA THR A 646 16.80 -1.82 -16.81
C THR A 646 16.43 -3.27 -17.16
N ASP A 647 15.53 -3.43 -18.13
CA ASP A 647 15.15 -4.74 -18.65
C ASP A 647 16.36 -5.51 -19.17
N SER A 648 17.28 -4.85 -19.88
CA SER A 648 18.47 -5.48 -20.42
C SER A 648 19.39 -6.05 -19.33
N GLU A 649 19.52 -5.38 -18.20
CA GLU A 649 20.28 -5.89 -17.05
C GLU A 649 19.55 -7.09 -16.42
N ARG A 650 18.23 -7.01 -16.24
CA ARG A 650 17.41 -8.12 -15.73
C ARG A 650 17.47 -9.35 -16.66
N GLU A 651 17.31 -9.15 -17.95
CA GLU A 651 17.41 -10.21 -18.98
C GLU A 651 18.79 -10.90 -18.95
N ALA A 652 19.86 -10.10 -18.89
CA ALA A 652 21.23 -10.62 -18.86
C ALA A 652 21.48 -11.45 -17.59
N LEU A 653 21.06 -10.96 -16.42
CA LEU A 653 21.22 -11.66 -15.15
C LEU A 653 20.41 -12.95 -15.11
N MET A 654 19.13 -12.91 -15.47
CA MET A 654 18.26 -14.10 -15.47
C MET A 654 18.79 -15.17 -16.44
N ASN A 655 19.22 -14.76 -17.63
CA ASN A 655 19.82 -15.70 -18.59
C ASN A 655 21.11 -16.33 -18.05
N ALA A 656 21.95 -15.57 -17.33
CA ALA A 656 23.16 -16.11 -16.69
C ALA A 656 22.82 -17.11 -15.58
N VAL A 657 21.84 -16.82 -14.73
CA VAL A 657 21.36 -17.72 -13.66
C VAL A 657 20.82 -19.03 -14.24
N LEU A 658 19.94 -18.96 -15.24
CA LEU A 658 19.36 -20.16 -15.86
C LEU A 658 20.39 -20.96 -16.67
N THR A 659 21.39 -20.31 -17.27
CA THR A 659 22.54 -20.98 -17.92
C THR A 659 23.38 -21.71 -16.88
N PHE A 660 23.69 -21.09 -15.76
CA PHE A 660 24.39 -21.70 -14.64
C PHE A 660 23.65 -22.95 -14.13
N PHE A 661 22.30 -22.89 -14.00
CA PHE A 661 21.52 -24.05 -13.58
C PHE A 661 21.56 -25.23 -14.57
N ASN A 662 21.76 -24.97 -15.86
CA ASN A 662 21.84 -25.98 -16.89
C ASN A 662 23.24 -26.50 -17.16
N ASP A 663 24.29 -25.85 -16.68
CA ASP A 663 25.66 -26.30 -16.87
C ASP A 663 25.88 -27.60 -16.08
N ASN A 664 26.14 -28.69 -16.78
CA ASN A 664 26.33 -30.01 -16.19
C ASN A 664 27.79 -30.30 -15.82
N LYS A 665 28.66 -29.28 -15.74
CA LYS A 665 30.07 -29.44 -15.41
C LYS A 665 30.35 -29.47 -13.91
#